data_1da11d98a5002d385df011dabcc0d4e9
#
_entry.id   1da11d98a5002d385df011dabcc0d4e9
#
_cell.length_a   1.000
_cell.length_b   1.000
_cell.length_c   1.000
_cell.angle_alpha   90.00
_cell.angle_beta   90.00
_cell.angle_gamma   90.00
#
_symmetry.space_group_name_H-M   'P 1'
#
loop_
_entity.id
_entity.type
_entity.pdbx_description
1 polymer ?
#
loop_
_entity_poly.entity_id
_entity_poly.type
_entity_poly.pdbx_seq_one_letter_code
_entity_poly.pdbx_strand_id
1 'polypeptide(L)'
;MPAPISERKLANAIRVLSFDAVQKANSGHPGAPMGMADIAEVLWRKFLKHNPTDPQWHNRDRFVLSNGHGSMLIYSLLHLSGYDVSVDDLKGFRQLHSKTPGHPELGYTPGIETTTGPLGQGIANAVGFAIAEKTLAAQFNRDGHNVVDHNTYAFLGDGCLMEGISHEVCSLAGTLGLGKLVFFYDDNGISIDGNVEGWFTDDTEARFESYGWQVIKVDGHDADAITQATEQALKETAKPSLLICKTTIGAGSPNKQGLAASHGAPLGDDEIALTRDALSWKHAPFELDDEIYEAWDAKAKGDVQQKNWDADFDAYKKAYPELAAELLRRLNGDLPADFDSQAQAYIQQTQEVGGDVASRKASQNAINTLQPLLPELLGGSADLAGSNLTLFKGAKGIEKDADGNYIYYGVREFGMTAIANGIALHGGFIPYVATFLMFMEYARNAVRMGALMKQRVIHVYTHDSIGLGEDGPTHQPVEQLTSLRTTPNLRTWRPCDATESASAWVEAIKSENNPSALIFSRQSLPHQARDNEQVANITKGGYVLAKEQSELQAIIIATGSEVGLAMEAYEALSANGVGVRVVSMPCAEIFVEQDASYREAVLPANIRARVAVEAAHVDYWYKFVGLDGKVIGMTTYGESAPASDLYKEFGITTDAVVEAVNSLV
;
A
#
# COMPACT_ATOMS: atom_id res chain seq x y z
N MET A 1 -34.45 20.84 32.13
CA MET A 1 -33.26 20.20 31.57
C MET A 1 -32.27 21.32 31.25
N PRO A 2 -30.99 21.23 31.54
CA PRO A 2 -30.02 22.21 31.04
C PRO A 2 -30.14 22.33 29.53
N ALA A 3 -29.82 23.52 28.98
CA ALA A 3 -29.81 23.69 27.51
C ALA A 3 -28.78 22.73 26.91
N PRO A 4 -29.08 22.13 25.72
CA PRO A 4 -28.13 21.24 25.07
C PRO A 4 -26.83 22.01 24.80
N ILE A 5 -25.69 21.32 24.99
CA ILE A 5 -24.36 21.85 24.66
C ILE A 5 -24.30 22.24 23.19
N SER A 6 -23.71 23.40 22.87
CA SER A 6 -23.63 23.85 21.48
C SER A 6 -22.59 23.07 20.68
N GLU A 7 -22.88 22.80 19.39
CA GLU A 7 -21.96 22.16 18.46
C GLU A 7 -20.63 22.93 18.38
N ARG A 8 -20.68 24.26 18.41
CA ARG A 8 -19.48 25.12 18.47
C ARG A 8 -18.59 24.82 19.67
N LYS A 9 -19.16 24.58 20.88
CA LYS A 9 -18.39 24.20 22.08
C LYS A 9 -17.73 22.83 21.89
N LEU A 10 -18.44 21.90 21.24
CA LEU A 10 -17.92 20.57 20.95
C LEU A 10 -16.80 20.60 19.89
N ALA A 11 -16.92 21.42 18.86
CA ALA A 11 -15.85 21.65 17.89
C ALA A 11 -14.64 22.35 18.54
N ASN A 12 -14.88 23.30 19.48
CA ASN A 12 -13.81 23.95 20.21
C ASN A 12 -12.98 22.98 21.08
N ALA A 13 -13.57 21.87 21.57
CA ALA A 13 -12.81 20.83 22.26
C ALA A 13 -11.72 20.22 21.35
N ILE A 14 -12.03 20.00 20.07
CA ILE A 14 -11.03 19.53 19.08
C ILE A 14 -9.92 20.57 18.92
N ARG A 15 -10.29 21.87 18.78
CA ARG A 15 -9.33 22.96 18.60
C ARG A 15 -8.35 23.03 19.76
N VAL A 16 -8.88 23.03 21.00
CA VAL A 16 -8.03 23.18 22.19
C VAL A 16 -7.11 21.99 22.42
N LEU A 17 -7.61 20.77 22.29
CA LEU A 17 -6.76 19.58 22.40
C LEU A 17 -5.64 19.58 21.35
N SER A 18 -5.96 20.02 20.13
CA SER A 18 -5.00 20.04 19.02
C SER A 18 -3.89 21.06 19.25
N PHE A 19 -4.21 22.32 19.56
CA PHE A 19 -3.16 23.31 19.78
C PHE A 19 -2.40 23.08 21.09
N ASP A 20 -3.02 22.53 22.13
CA ASP A 20 -2.35 22.19 23.39
C ASP A 20 -1.28 21.10 23.17
N ALA A 21 -1.62 20.05 22.41
CA ALA A 21 -0.69 18.97 22.10
C ALA A 21 0.48 19.45 21.22
N VAL A 22 0.19 20.24 20.19
CA VAL A 22 1.20 20.83 19.32
C VAL A 22 2.12 21.77 20.10
N GLN A 23 1.57 22.62 20.99
CA GLN A 23 2.36 23.52 21.81
C GLN A 23 3.25 22.76 22.79
N LYS A 24 2.70 21.74 23.47
CA LYS A 24 3.46 20.91 24.40
C LYS A 24 4.61 20.18 23.72
N ALA A 25 4.36 19.63 22.54
CA ALA A 25 5.40 18.97 21.72
C ALA A 25 6.40 19.96 21.11
N ASN A 26 6.10 21.24 21.11
CA ASN A 26 6.80 22.29 20.38
C ASN A 26 7.04 21.91 18.90
N SER A 27 6.12 21.17 18.32
CA SER A 27 6.18 20.64 16.95
C SER A 27 4.81 20.13 16.50
N GLY A 28 4.40 20.46 15.28
CA GLY A 28 3.16 19.97 14.68
C GLY A 28 2.40 21.03 13.90
N HIS A 29 1.20 20.68 13.49
CA HIS A 29 0.39 21.48 12.56
C HIS A 29 -0.99 21.76 13.20
N PRO A 30 -1.18 22.90 13.88
CA PRO A 30 -2.44 23.20 14.56
C PRO A 30 -3.52 23.75 13.62
N GLY A 31 -3.12 24.34 12.49
CA GLY A 31 -4.00 25.15 11.64
C GLY A 31 -5.16 24.37 11.01
N ALA A 32 -4.87 23.26 10.35
CA ALA A 32 -5.90 22.41 9.74
C ALA A 32 -6.84 21.79 10.79
N PRO A 33 -6.37 21.21 11.92
CA PRO A 33 -7.25 20.77 13.01
C PRO A 33 -8.20 21.85 13.52
N MET A 34 -7.74 23.09 13.65
CA MET A 34 -8.57 24.21 14.10
C MET A 34 -9.58 24.63 13.03
N GLY A 35 -9.19 24.63 11.76
CA GLY A 35 -10.05 24.99 10.63
C GLY A 35 -11.17 23.98 10.39
N MET A 36 -10.84 22.69 10.45
CA MET A 36 -11.76 21.60 10.14
C MET A 36 -12.59 21.11 11.34
N ALA A 37 -12.44 21.69 12.50
CA ALA A 37 -13.08 21.20 13.73
C ALA A 37 -14.61 21.12 13.63
N ASP A 38 -15.28 22.09 12.99
CA ASP A 38 -16.74 22.10 12.83
C ASP A 38 -17.20 20.97 11.88
N ILE A 39 -16.47 20.75 10.78
CA ILE A 39 -16.73 19.67 9.82
C ILE A 39 -16.58 18.30 10.52
N ALA A 40 -15.51 18.16 11.29
CA ALA A 40 -15.20 16.93 12.01
C ALA A 40 -16.24 16.61 13.09
N GLU A 41 -16.69 17.63 13.83
CA GLU A 41 -17.74 17.48 14.83
C GLU A 41 -19.02 16.93 14.20
N VAL A 42 -19.49 17.57 13.12
CA VAL A 42 -20.71 17.14 12.42
C VAL A 42 -20.58 15.71 11.90
N LEU A 43 -19.49 15.40 11.17
CA LEU A 43 -19.30 14.06 10.60
C LEU A 43 -19.26 12.97 11.67
N TRP A 44 -18.41 13.12 12.68
CA TRP A 44 -18.16 12.07 13.67
C TRP A 44 -19.32 11.82 14.61
N ARG A 45 -20.01 12.87 15.05
CA ARG A 45 -21.13 12.72 15.98
C ARG A 45 -22.45 12.35 15.31
N LYS A 46 -22.74 12.93 14.12
CA LYS A 46 -24.04 12.74 13.47
C LYS A 46 -24.05 11.56 12.51
N PHE A 47 -23.02 11.37 11.70
CA PHE A 47 -23.04 10.47 10.55
C PHE A 47 -22.17 9.21 10.68
N LEU A 48 -20.92 9.34 11.15
CA LEU A 48 -19.97 8.25 11.15
C LEU A 48 -20.51 7.03 11.93
N LYS A 49 -20.56 5.89 11.26
CA LYS A 49 -20.92 4.60 11.86
C LYS A 49 -19.64 3.90 12.32
N HIS A 50 -19.41 3.90 13.64
CA HIS A 50 -18.20 3.34 14.24
C HIS A 50 -18.47 2.83 15.66
N ASN A 51 -17.63 1.92 16.14
CA ASN A 51 -17.67 1.46 17.53
C ASN A 51 -16.32 1.63 18.21
N PRO A 52 -16.14 2.60 19.13
CA PRO A 52 -14.88 2.78 19.84
C PRO A 52 -14.44 1.58 20.68
N THR A 53 -15.38 0.70 21.10
CA THR A 53 -15.08 -0.52 21.87
C THR A 53 -14.63 -1.67 20.99
N ASP A 54 -14.91 -1.62 19.68
CA ASP A 54 -14.43 -2.55 18.66
C ASP A 54 -13.95 -1.79 17.40
N PRO A 55 -12.75 -1.22 17.42
CA PRO A 55 -12.19 -0.49 16.27
C PRO A 55 -12.01 -1.33 15.01
N GLN A 56 -12.10 -2.65 15.12
CA GLN A 56 -11.95 -3.59 14.01
C GLN A 56 -13.28 -4.12 13.47
N TRP A 57 -14.43 -3.64 13.97
CA TRP A 57 -15.73 -4.04 13.45
C TRP A 57 -15.78 -3.94 11.91
N HIS A 58 -16.09 -5.05 11.25
CA HIS A 58 -15.95 -5.15 9.78
C HIS A 58 -16.83 -4.16 9.01
N ASN A 59 -18.06 -3.91 9.47
CA ASN A 59 -19.01 -3.03 8.77
C ASN A 59 -19.04 -1.59 9.32
N ARG A 60 -17.95 -1.14 9.97
CA ARG A 60 -17.77 0.27 10.34
C ARG A 60 -17.52 1.12 9.11
N ASP A 61 -17.91 2.37 9.13
CA ASP A 61 -17.45 3.35 8.14
C ASP A 61 -15.94 3.54 8.23
N ARG A 62 -15.30 3.86 7.11
CA ARG A 62 -13.87 4.13 7.03
C ARG A 62 -13.63 5.64 7.01
N PHE A 63 -12.76 6.11 7.86
CA PHE A 63 -12.35 7.52 7.90
C PHE A 63 -10.86 7.68 7.62
N VAL A 64 -10.52 8.53 6.65
CA VAL A 64 -9.13 8.82 6.24
C VAL A 64 -8.83 10.29 6.38
N LEU A 65 -7.81 10.64 7.14
CA LEU A 65 -7.24 11.98 7.16
C LEU A 65 -6.09 12.05 6.14
N SER A 66 -6.39 12.44 4.89
CA SER A 66 -5.39 12.49 3.80
C SER A 66 -4.40 13.64 3.97
N ASN A 67 -4.81 14.77 4.55
CA ASN A 67 -3.93 15.82 5.02
C ASN A 67 -3.35 15.44 6.40
N GLY A 68 -2.60 14.32 6.43
CA GLY A 68 -2.12 13.66 7.64
C GLY A 68 -1.22 14.50 8.55
N HIS A 69 -0.67 15.62 8.06
CA HIS A 69 0.04 16.59 8.90
C HIS A 69 -0.87 17.19 9.98
N GLY A 70 -2.18 17.30 9.73
CA GLY A 70 -3.19 17.70 10.73
C GLY A 70 -3.56 16.59 11.71
N SER A 71 -2.65 15.70 12.05
CA SER A 71 -2.88 14.46 12.81
C SER A 71 -3.59 14.67 14.16
N MET A 72 -3.36 15.80 14.84
CA MET A 72 -4.06 16.08 16.09
C MET A 72 -5.57 16.19 15.93
N LEU A 73 -6.10 16.47 14.73
CA LEU A 73 -7.53 16.38 14.45
C LEU A 73 -8.07 14.98 14.75
N ILE A 74 -7.52 13.97 14.10
CA ILE A 74 -8.00 12.60 14.27
C ILE A 74 -7.71 12.05 15.67
N TYR A 75 -6.57 12.38 16.29
CA TYR A 75 -6.28 11.95 17.65
C TYR A 75 -7.23 12.55 18.68
N SER A 76 -7.60 13.83 18.52
CA SER A 76 -8.62 14.47 19.35
C SER A 76 -9.99 13.83 19.17
N LEU A 77 -10.37 13.49 17.92
CA LEU A 77 -11.62 12.80 17.61
C LEU A 77 -11.68 11.40 18.23
N LEU A 78 -10.61 10.62 18.11
CA LEU A 78 -10.53 9.29 18.71
C LEU A 78 -10.62 9.35 20.23
N HIS A 79 -9.89 10.27 20.86
CA HIS A 79 -9.96 10.50 22.30
C HIS A 79 -11.38 10.86 22.76
N LEU A 80 -11.98 11.87 22.14
CA LEU A 80 -13.31 12.37 22.51
C LEU A 80 -14.40 11.31 22.30
N SER A 81 -14.33 10.54 21.22
CA SER A 81 -15.31 9.50 20.89
C SER A 81 -15.21 8.25 21.78
N GLY A 82 -14.15 8.13 22.59
CA GLY A 82 -14.01 7.05 23.56
C GLY A 82 -13.23 5.84 23.10
N TYR A 83 -12.40 5.98 22.04
CA TYR A 83 -11.37 4.98 21.72
C TYR A 83 -10.29 4.93 22.81
N ASP A 84 -9.46 3.89 22.80
CA ASP A 84 -8.34 3.74 23.74
C ASP A 84 -7.19 4.72 23.43
N VAL A 85 -7.50 6.01 23.51
CA VAL A 85 -6.57 7.14 23.38
C VAL A 85 -6.80 8.07 24.58
N SER A 86 -5.91 8.04 25.55
CA SER A 86 -6.02 8.84 26.78
C SER A 86 -5.54 10.28 26.58
N VAL A 87 -5.88 11.16 27.54
CA VAL A 87 -5.31 12.51 27.62
C VAL A 87 -3.77 12.48 27.70
N ASP A 88 -3.21 11.47 28.38
CA ASP A 88 -1.76 11.35 28.48
C ASP A 88 -1.12 10.89 27.17
N ASP A 89 -1.84 10.11 26.34
CA ASP A 89 -1.42 9.83 24.96
C ASP A 89 -1.40 11.11 24.11
N LEU A 90 -2.41 12.00 24.25
CA LEU A 90 -2.39 13.31 23.57
C LEU A 90 -1.25 14.21 24.06
N LYS A 91 -0.97 14.22 25.36
CA LYS A 91 0.20 14.92 25.94
C LYS A 91 1.53 14.35 25.47
N GLY A 92 1.54 13.08 25.02
CA GLY A 92 2.67 12.37 24.44
C GLY A 92 2.82 12.58 22.94
N PHE A 93 2.09 13.50 22.30
CA PHE A 93 2.16 13.76 20.88
C PHE A 93 3.61 13.92 20.37
N ARG A 94 3.96 13.20 19.31
CA ARG A 94 5.30 13.19 18.67
C ARG A 94 6.45 12.72 19.58
N GLN A 95 6.16 12.02 20.68
CA GLN A 95 7.20 11.44 21.53
C GLN A 95 7.50 9.99 21.11
N LEU A 96 8.71 9.53 21.42
CA LEU A 96 9.15 8.16 21.09
C LEU A 96 8.19 7.12 21.70
N HIS A 97 7.73 6.17 20.90
CA HIS A 97 6.78 5.11 21.27
C HIS A 97 5.38 5.60 21.69
N SER A 98 5.02 6.85 21.41
CA SER A 98 3.69 7.37 21.67
C SER A 98 2.64 6.73 20.76
N LYS A 99 1.40 6.58 21.30
CA LYS A 99 0.22 6.25 20.49
C LYS A 99 -0.18 7.36 19.52
N THR A 100 0.38 8.56 19.65
CA THR A 100 0.07 9.73 18.83
C THR A 100 1.31 10.20 18.06
N PRO A 101 1.76 9.45 17.04
CA PRO A 101 2.91 9.83 16.21
C PRO A 101 2.64 11.12 15.42
N GLY A 102 3.68 11.68 14.79
CA GLY A 102 3.61 12.96 14.10
C GLY A 102 2.59 13.02 12.96
N HIS A 103 2.34 11.91 12.32
CA HIS A 103 1.31 11.66 11.31
C HIS A 103 0.55 10.38 11.67
N PRO A 104 -0.71 10.18 11.22
CA PRO A 104 -1.41 8.93 11.50
C PRO A 104 -0.66 7.71 10.99
N GLU A 105 -0.43 6.74 11.87
CA GLU A 105 0.26 5.49 11.53
C GLU A 105 -0.60 4.28 11.92
N LEU A 106 -0.78 3.38 10.95
CA LEU A 106 -1.50 2.13 11.15
C LEU A 106 -0.86 1.29 12.25
N GLY A 107 -1.67 0.78 13.17
CA GLY A 107 -1.22 -0.09 14.26
C GLY A 107 -0.68 0.63 15.51
N TYR A 108 -0.49 1.96 15.46
CA TYR A 108 -0.09 2.74 16.63
C TYR A 108 -1.30 3.26 17.42
N THR A 109 -2.27 3.85 16.75
CA THR A 109 -3.46 4.44 17.37
C THR A 109 -4.69 3.62 17.01
N PRO A 110 -5.48 3.09 17.97
CA PRO A 110 -6.74 2.44 17.67
C PRO A 110 -7.70 3.36 16.90
N GLY A 111 -8.27 2.85 15.80
CA GLY A 111 -9.18 3.61 14.93
C GLY A 111 -8.51 4.33 13.75
N ILE A 112 -7.19 4.23 13.60
CA ILE A 112 -6.49 4.68 12.39
C ILE A 112 -6.58 3.60 11.30
N GLU A 113 -7.15 3.96 10.15
CA GLU A 113 -7.40 3.06 9.03
C GLU A 113 -6.21 2.92 8.07
N THR A 114 -5.36 3.95 7.97
CA THR A 114 -4.20 3.98 7.10
C THR A 114 -3.14 4.96 7.58
N THR A 115 -1.88 4.71 7.22
CA THR A 115 -0.78 5.65 7.44
C THR A 115 -0.83 6.74 6.37
N THR A 116 -0.89 8.00 6.81
CA THR A 116 -0.85 9.18 5.94
C THR A 116 0.30 10.12 6.32
N GLY A 117 0.51 11.17 5.53
CA GLY A 117 1.64 12.10 5.66
C GLY A 117 2.15 12.50 4.28
N PRO A 118 2.52 11.55 3.39
CA PRO A 118 2.67 11.85 1.96
C PRO A 118 1.30 12.22 1.36
N LEU A 119 1.14 13.49 0.99
CA LEU A 119 -0.13 14.06 0.52
C LEU A 119 -0.67 13.31 -0.72
N GLY A 120 -1.98 13.21 -0.84
CA GLY A 120 -2.66 12.54 -1.96
C GLY A 120 -2.81 11.02 -1.81
N GLN A 121 -1.95 10.32 -1.08
CA GLN A 121 -2.06 8.87 -0.94
C GLN A 121 -3.25 8.44 -0.06
N GLY A 122 -3.62 9.24 0.95
CA GLY A 122 -4.80 8.96 1.77
C GLY A 122 -6.09 8.92 0.96
N ILE A 123 -6.29 9.86 0.02
CA ILE A 123 -7.46 9.82 -0.90
C ILE A 123 -7.42 8.60 -1.81
N ALA A 124 -6.23 8.16 -2.25
CA ALA A 124 -6.07 6.94 -3.03
C ALA A 124 -6.43 5.69 -2.22
N ASN A 125 -6.01 5.62 -0.95
CA ASN A 125 -6.43 4.53 -0.06
C ASN A 125 -7.94 4.54 0.16
N ALA A 126 -8.56 5.71 0.33
CA ALA A 126 -10.01 5.86 0.46
C ALA A 126 -10.75 5.35 -0.79
N VAL A 127 -10.23 5.61 -2.00
CA VAL A 127 -10.75 5.02 -3.24
C VAL A 127 -10.64 3.50 -3.20
N GLY A 128 -9.53 2.95 -2.69
CA GLY A 128 -9.33 1.51 -2.51
C GLY A 128 -10.36 0.90 -1.53
N PHE A 129 -10.65 1.56 -0.41
CA PHE A 129 -11.71 1.15 0.53
C PHE A 129 -13.09 1.10 -0.14
N ALA A 130 -13.44 2.14 -0.91
CA ALA A 130 -14.73 2.19 -1.59
C ALA A 130 -14.87 1.15 -2.71
N ILE A 131 -13.77 0.82 -3.42
CA ILE A 131 -13.75 -0.29 -4.39
C ILE A 131 -13.98 -1.61 -3.67
N ALA A 132 -13.27 -1.86 -2.57
CA ALA A 132 -13.41 -3.11 -1.82
C ALA A 132 -14.82 -3.27 -1.26
N GLU A 133 -15.39 -2.22 -0.66
CA GLU A 133 -16.79 -2.24 -0.18
C GLU A 133 -17.76 -2.56 -1.31
N LYS A 134 -17.71 -1.82 -2.43
CA LYS A 134 -18.62 -2.00 -3.56
C LYS A 134 -18.55 -3.42 -4.12
N THR A 135 -17.34 -3.96 -4.26
CA THR A 135 -17.14 -5.30 -4.82
C THR A 135 -17.58 -6.41 -3.85
N LEU A 136 -17.24 -6.30 -2.54
CA LEU A 136 -17.73 -7.24 -1.54
C LEU A 136 -19.25 -7.19 -1.40
N ALA A 137 -19.85 -5.99 -1.40
CA ALA A 137 -21.31 -5.84 -1.36
C ALA A 137 -22.00 -6.55 -2.53
N ALA A 138 -21.45 -6.41 -3.75
CA ALA A 138 -21.97 -7.11 -4.93
C ALA A 138 -21.81 -8.63 -4.83
N GLN A 139 -20.73 -9.12 -4.23
CA GLN A 139 -20.49 -10.55 -4.08
C GLN A 139 -21.31 -11.19 -2.96
N PHE A 140 -21.53 -10.50 -1.83
CA PHE A 140 -22.05 -11.09 -0.60
C PHE A 140 -23.43 -10.61 -0.17
N ASN A 141 -23.86 -9.39 -0.48
CA ASN A 141 -25.20 -8.93 -0.09
C ASN A 141 -26.29 -9.74 -0.82
N ARG A 142 -27.39 -9.99 -0.14
CA ARG A 142 -28.55 -10.71 -0.67
C ARG A 142 -29.83 -9.97 -0.26
N ASP A 143 -30.92 -10.26 -0.93
CA ASP A 143 -32.23 -9.66 -0.63
C ASP A 143 -32.57 -9.78 0.86
N GLY A 144 -32.76 -8.64 1.51
CA GLY A 144 -33.05 -8.54 2.93
C GLY A 144 -31.81 -8.58 3.86
N HIS A 145 -30.59 -8.69 3.31
CA HIS A 145 -29.34 -8.74 4.07
C HIS A 145 -28.24 -7.90 3.42
N ASN A 146 -27.94 -6.76 4.03
CA ASN A 146 -26.85 -5.87 3.62
C ASN A 146 -25.67 -6.03 4.60
N VAL A 147 -24.97 -7.17 4.51
CA VAL A 147 -23.87 -7.51 5.43
C VAL A 147 -22.58 -6.72 5.16
N VAL A 148 -22.44 -6.15 3.96
CA VAL A 148 -21.39 -5.20 3.59
C VAL A 148 -22.09 -3.89 3.18
N ASP A 149 -22.08 -2.91 4.07
CA ASP A 149 -22.78 -1.64 3.87
C ASP A 149 -22.16 -0.53 4.74
N HIS A 150 -21.09 0.07 4.26
CA HIS A 150 -20.41 1.16 4.96
C HIS A 150 -19.88 2.20 3.97
N ASN A 151 -19.76 3.43 4.46
CA ASN A 151 -19.23 4.54 3.68
C ASN A 151 -17.71 4.68 3.92
N THR A 152 -17.07 5.37 2.98
CA THR A 152 -15.69 5.83 3.14
C THR A 152 -15.68 7.35 3.10
N TYR A 153 -15.17 7.96 4.17
CA TYR A 153 -15.00 9.40 4.28
C TYR A 153 -13.52 9.76 4.27
N ALA A 154 -13.16 10.84 3.58
CA ALA A 154 -11.81 11.36 3.65
C ALA A 154 -11.81 12.88 3.80
N PHE A 155 -10.91 13.37 4.66
CA PHE A 155 -10.57 14.79 4.75
C PHE A 155 -9.29 15.06 3.97
N LEU A 156 -9.28 16.14 3.21
CA LEU A 156 -8.16 16.55 2.35
C LEU A 156 -8.05 18.07 2.29
N GLY A 157 -6.90 18.57 1.95
CA GLY A 157 -6.64 20.00 1.76
C GLY A 157 -6.05 20.30 0.38
N ASP A 158 -5.74 21.57 0.13
CA ASP A 158 -5.18 22.08 -1.14
C ASP A 158 -3.97 21.23 -1.62
N GLY A 159 -3.03 20.93 -0.74
CA GLY A 159 -1.86 20.13 -1.07
C GLY A 159 -2.18 18.72 -1.55
N CYS A 160 -3.25 18.09 -1.03
CA CYS A 160 -3.68 16.78 -1.51
C CYS A 160 -4.19 16.85 -2.96
N LEU A 161 -4.84 17.96 -3.34
CA LEU A 161 -5.36 18.16 -4.70
C LEU A 161 -4.30 18.64 -5.69
N MET A 162 -3.22 19.28 -5.22
CA MET A 162 -2.05 19.62 -6.03
C MET A 162 -1.26 18.40 -6.46
N GLU A 163 -1.25 17.33 -5.65
CA GLU A 163 -0.56 16.09 -5.99
C GLU A 163 -1.14 15.43 -7.23
N GLY A 164 -0.28 15.00 -8.17
CA GLY A 164 -0.69 14.37 -9.43
C GLY A 164 -1.55 13.12 -9.23
N ILE A 165 -1.29 12.33 -8.18
CA ILE A 165 -2.07 11.15 -7.84
C ILE A 165 -3.57 11.47 -7.62
N SER A 166 -3.91 12.68 -7.19
CA SER A 166 -5.32 13.09 -7.01
C SER A 166 -6.09 13.07 -8.32
N HIS A 167 -5.44 13.45 -9.44
CA HIS A 167 -6.04 13.36 -10.78
C HIS A 167 -6.28 11.91 -11.19
N GLU A 168 -5.31 11.03 -10.94
CA GLU A 168 -5.40 9.61 -11.27
C GLU A 168 -6.58 8.95 -10.57
N VAL A 169 -6.64 9.08 -9.24
CA VAL A 169 -7.58 8.31 -8.42
C VAL A 169 -8.99 8.90 -8.40
N CYS A 170 -9.14 10.23 -8.39
CA CYS A 170 -10.46 10.86 -8.41
C CYS A 170 -11.17 10.68 -9.76
N SER A 171 -10.41 10.74 -10.87
CA SER A 171 -10.95 10.42 -12.19
C SER A 171 -11.43 8.97 -12.26
N LEU A 172 -10.65 8.01 -11.74
CA LEU A 172 -11.04 6.60 -11.71
C LEU A 172 -12.26 6.36 -10.81
N ALA A 173 -12.31 7.00 -9.64
CA ALA A 173 -13.44 6.88 -8.70
C ALA A 173 -14.76 7.33 -9.32
N GLY A 174 -14.76 8.43 -10.07
CA GLY A 174 -15.94 8.88 -10.82
C GLY A 174 -16.33 7.89 -11.92
N THR A 175 -15.37 7.38 -12.69
CA THR A 175 -15.60 6.35 -13.72
C THR A 175 -16.22 5.08 -13.14
N LEU A 176 -15.77 4.64 -11.94
CA LEU A 176 -16.30 3.46 -11.26
C LEU A 176 -17.63 3.73 -10.52
N GLY A 177 -18.09 4.97 -10.43
CA GLY A 177 -19.33 5.32 -9.74
C GLY A 177 -19.34 4.89 -8.27
N LEU A 178 -18.34 5.33 -7.48
CA LEU A 178 -18.18 4.92 -6.08
C LEU A 178 -19.10 5.76 -5.17
N GLY A 179 -20.40 5.49 -5.17
CA GLY A 179 -21.41 6.30 -4.50
C GLY A 179 -21.32 6.37 -2.97
N LYS A 180 -20.56 5.46 -2.33
CA LYS A 180 -20.31 5.50 -0.88
C LYS A 180 -18.99 6.18 -0.49
N LEU A 181 -18.34 6.87 -1.44
CA LEU A 181 -17.13 7.65 -1.22
C LEU A 181 -17.48 9.12 -1.09
N VAL A 182 -17.18 9.71 0.07
CA VAL A 182 -17.48 11.12 0.37
C VAL A 182 -16.21 11.82 0.84
N PHE A 183 -15.79 12.84 0.10
CA PHE A 183 -14.63 13.67 0.42
C PHE A 183 -15.06 15.03 0.96
N PHE A 184 -14.37 15.48 2.01
CA PHE A 184 -14.48 16.82 2.55
C PHE A 184 -13.17 17.56 2.25
N TYR A 185 -13.23 18.52 1.38
CA TYR A 185 -12.10 19.36 0.99
C TYR A 185 -12.05 20.61 1.85
N ASP A 186 -10.99 20.74 2.64
CA ASP A 186 -10.64 21.92 3.42
C ASP A 186 -10.11 23.03 2.49
N ASP A 187 -11.05 23.79 1.89
CA ASP A 187 -10.76 24.92 1.02
C ASP A 187 -10.45 26.16 1.85
N ASN A 188 -9.25 26.19 2.45
CA ASN A 188 -8.79 27.32 3.26
C ASN A 188 -7.86 28.28 2.50
N GLY A 189 -7.36 27.91 1.32
CA GLY A 189 -6.53 28.73 0.45
C GLY A 189 -5.11 28.99 0.97
N ILE A 190 -4.63 28.23 1.97
CA ILE A 190 -3.33 28.43 2.60
C ILE A 190 -2.52 27.13 2.60
N SER A 191 -1.28 27.23 2.11
CA SER A 191 -0.27 26.19 2.26
C SER A 191 0.86 26.68 3.19
N ILE A 192 1.89 25.85 3.37
CA ILE A 192 3.06 26.21 4.21
C ILE A 192 3.82 27.43 3.65
N ASP A 193 3.80 27.63 2.34
CA ASP A 193 4.46 28.75 1.66
C ASP A 193 3.59 30.02 1.62
N GLY A 194 2.32 29.94 2.05
CA GLY A 194 1.41 31.10 2.09
C GLY A 194 0.11 30.88 1.32
N ASN A 195 -0.45 31.98 0.80
CA ASN A 195 -1.67 31.96 0.01
C ASN A 195 -1.45 31.26 -1.33
N VAL A 196 -2.29 30.27 -1.64
CA VAL A 196 -2.13 29.38 -2.80
C VAL A 196 -2.45 30.05 -4.16
N GLU A 197 -3.06 31.25 -4.20
CA GLU A 197 -3.45 31.94 -5.43
C GLU A 197 -2.31 32.08 -6.47
N GLY A 198 -1.04 32.03 -6.01
CA GLY A 198 0.13 32.12 -6.88
C GLY A 198 0.51 30.85 -7.61
N TRP A 199 0.00 29.69 -7.18
CA TRP A 199 0.42 28.38 -7.71
C TRP A 199 -0.66 27.29 -7.72
N PHE A 200 -1.85 27.56 -7.21
CA PHE A 200 -3.00 26.65 -7.29
C PHE A 200 -4.27 27.45 -7.58
N THR A 201 -4.64 27.48 -8.85
CA THR A 201 -5.76 28.26 -9.38
C THR A 201 -6.78 27.37 -10.11
N ASP A 202 -6.74 26.06 -9.85
CA ASP A 202 -7.65 25.10 -10.45
C ASP A 202 -9.11 25.41 -10.04
N ASP A 203 -10.03 25.33 -11.00
CA ASP A 203 -11.45 25.26 -10.68
C ASP A 203 -11.77 23.85 -10.18
N THR A 204 -11.65 23.64 -8.87
CA THR A 204 -11.86 22.33 -8.23
C THR A 204 -13.28 21.79 -8.45
N GLU A 205 -14.31 22.67 -8.48
CA GLU A 205 -15.69 22.27 -8.77
C GLU A 205 -15.78 21.69 -10.18
N ALA A 206 -15.39 22.46 -11.20
CA ALA A 206 -15.42 22.01 -12.59
C ALA A 206 -14.54 20.78 -12.83
N ARG A 207 -13.39 20.69 -12.17
CA ARG A 207 -12.50 19.54 -12.21
C ARG A 207 -13.20 18.26 -11.76
N PHE A 208 -13.83 18.26 -10.58
CA PHE A 208 -14.50 17.08 -10.03
C PHE A 208 -15.81 16.76 -10.76
N GLU A 209 -16.57 17.78 -11.21
CA GLU A 209 -17.73 17.56 -12.08
C GLU A 209 -17.33 16.84 -13.38
N SER A 210 -16.20 17.23 -13.99
CA SER A 210 -15.68 16.57 -15.19
C SER A 210 -15.27 15.12 -14.97
N TYR A 211 -14.90 14.74 -13.73
CA TYR A 211 -14.65 13.35 -13.33
C TYR A 211 -15.93 12.56 -13.08
N GLY A 212 -17.11 13.21 -13.10
CA GLY A 212 -18.39 12.55 -12.82
C GLY A 212 -18.76 12.49 -11.33
N TRP A 213 -18.19 13.34 -10.49
CA TRP A 213 -18.53 13.47 -9.07
C TRP A 213 -19.74 14.37 -8.87
N GLN A 214 -20.47 14.17 -7.78
CA GLN A 214 -21.32 15.18 -7.19
C GLN A 214 -20.45 16.18 -6.43
N VAL A 215 -20.66 17.48 -6.66
CA VAL A 215 -19.93 18.54 -5.96
C VAL A 215 -20.90 19.42 -5.18
N ILE A 216 -20.61 19.69 -3.91
CA ILE A 216 -21.44 20.50 -3.00
C ILE A 216 -20.54 21.53 -2.32
N LYS A 217 -20.85 22.82 -2.48
CA LYS A 217 -20.14 23.89 -1.78
C LYS A 217 -20.84 24.20 -0.46
N VAL A 218 -20.05 24.37 0.62
CA VAL A 218 -20.59 24.60 1.94
C VAL A 218 -19.68 25.51 2.77
N ASP A 219 -20.26 26.34 3.63
CA ASP A 219 -19.52 27.02 4.70
C ASP A 219 -19.06 25.98 5.72
N GLY A 220 -17.74 25.74 5.80
CA GLY A 220 -17.12 24.76 6.68
C GLY A 220 -17.17 25.13 8.17
N HIS A 221 -17.75 26.25 8.53
CA HIS A 221 -17.98 26.71 9.91
C HIS A 221 -19.45 26.78 10.31
N ASP A 222 -20.38 26.43 9.40
CA ASP A 222 -21.83 26.33 9.64
C ASP A 222 -22.24 24.85 9.79
N ALA A 223 -22.46 24.40 11.02
CA ALA A 223 -22.79 23.01 11.33
C ALA A 223 -24.12 22.53 10.68
N ASP A 224 -25.11 23.42 10.55
CA ASP A 224 -26.37 23.07 9.89
C ASP A 224 -26.19 22.92 8.36
N ALA A 225 -25.41 23.80 7.73
CA ALA A 225 -25.07 23.71 6.33
C ALA A 225 -24.25 22.44 6.03
N ILE A 226 -23.26 22.11 6.87
CA ILE A 226 -22.45 20.88 6.76
C ILE A 226 -23.35 19.64 6.90
N THR A 227 -24.29 19.67 7.86
CA THR A 227 -25.25 18.56 8.06
C THR A 227 -26.08 18.33 6.81
N GLN A 228 -26.68 19.38 6.24
CA GLN A 228 -27.49 19.29 5.02
C GLN A 228 -26.68 18.82 3.81
N ALA A 229 -25.45 19.32 3.63
CA ALA A 229 -24.55 18.91 2.56
C ALA A 229 -24.18 17.43 2.68
N THR A 230 -23.89 16.96 3.90
CA THR A 230 -23.58 15.55 4.16
C THR A 230 -24.79 14.64 3.87
N GLU A 231 -25.99 15.03 4.31
CA GLU A 231 -27.22 14.31 3.96
C GLU A 231 -27.47 14.25 2.45
N GLN A 232 -27.16 15.33 1.72
CA GLN A 232 -27.28 15.37 0.28
C GLN A 232 -26.27 14.42 -0.38
N ALA A 233 -25.02 14.38 0.09
CA ALA A 233 -24.00 13.48 -0.39
C ALA A 233 -24.38 12.00 -0.19
N LEU A 234 -24.92 11.66 0.99
CA LEU A 234 -25.32 10.29 1.31
C LEU A 234 -26.57 9.80 0.56
N LYS A 235 -27.35 10.70 -0.04
CA LYS A 235 -28.48 10.34 -0.94
C LYS A 235 -28.00 10.00 -2.34
N GLU A 236 -26.83 10.44 -2.74
CA GLU A 236 -26.23 10.10 -4.04
C GLU A 236 -25.54 8.74 -3.96
N THR A 237 -26.07 7.77 -4.67
CA THR A 237 -25.56 6.37 -4.62
C THR A 237 -24.84 5.94 -5.89
N ALA A 238 -24.90 6.74 -6.95
CA ALA A 238 -24.32 6.41 -8.25
C ALA A 238 -22.96 7.09 -8.50
N LYS A 239 -22.65 8.15 -7.74
CA LYS A 239 -21.45 8.98 -7.92
C LYS A 239 -20.76 9.23 -6.58
N PRO A 240 -19.43 9.30 -6.55
CA PRO A 240 -18.74 9.82 -5.36
C PRO A 240 -19.07 11.31 -5.16
N SER A 241 -18.97 11.79 -3.92
CA SER A 241 -19.31 13.16 -3.55
C SER A 241 -18.11 13.92 -3.01
N LEU A 242 -17.94 15.18 -3.46
CA LEU A 242 -16.98 16.13 -2.91
C LEU A 242 -17.74 17.29 -2.26
N LEU A 243 -17.54 17.51 -0.97
CA LEU A 243 -17.95 18.70 -0.25
C LEU A 243 -16.78 19.69 -0.25
N ILE A 244 -16.91 20.80 -0.95
CA ILE A 244 -15.93 21.91 -0.92
C ILE A 244 -16.29 22.79 0.29
N CYS A 245 -15.56 22.59 1.37
CA CYS A 245 -15.83 23.24 2.64
C CYS A 245 -14.95 24.49 2.76
N LYS A 246 -15.55 25.68 2.62
CA LYS A 246 -14.82 26.92 2.83
C LYS A 246 -14.52 27.10 4.29
N THR A 247 -13.24 27.10 4.66
CA THR A 247 -12.78 27.20 6.04
C THR A 247 -11.76 28.32 6.23
N THR A 248 -11.35 28.51 7.48
CA THR A 248 -10.25 29.39 7.86
C THR A 248 -9.22 28.58 8.62
N ILE A 249 -8.02 28.42 8.08
CA ILE A 249 -6.92 27.75 8.78
C ILE A 249 -6.65 28.46 10.12
N GLY A 250 -6.43 27.69 11.20
CA GLY A 250 -6.18 28.27 12.52
C GLY A 250 -7.38 29.03 13.11
N ALA A 251 -8.62 28.64 12.71
CA ALA A 251 -9.85 29.29 13.15
C ALA A 251 -9.93 29.46 14.67
N GLY A 252 -10.19 30.69 15.13
CA GLY A 252 -10.25 31.08 16.53
C GLY A 252 -8.96 31.72 17.07
N SER A 253 -7.84 31.68 16.32
CA SER A 253 -6.60 32.38 16.69
C SER A 253 -6.66 33.84 16.22
N PRO A 254 -6.70 34.85 17.13
CA PRO A 254 -6.92 36.25 16.74
C PRO A 254 -5.90 36.82 15.76
N ASN A 255 -4.62 36.40 15.89
CA ASN A 255 -3.53 36.96 15.09
C ASN A 255 -2.96 36.00 14.04
N LYS A 256 -3.35 34.70 14.07
CA LYS A 256 -2.75 33.69 13.20
C LYS A 256 -3.76 32.97 12.30
N GLN A 257 -5.09 33.11 12.54
CA GLN A 257 -6.07 32.51 11.63
C GLN A 257 -5.97 33.09 10.22
N GLY A 258 -6.17 32.24 9.21
CA GLY A 258 -6.05 32.61 7.78
C GLY A 258 -4.61 32.84 7.31
N LEU A 259 -3.60 32.57 8.14
CA LEU A 259 -2.19 32.79 7.80
C LEU A 259 -1.38 31.49 7.83
N ALA A 260 -0.36 31.41 6.99
CA ALA A 260 0.61 30.30 6.96
C ALA A 260 1.31 30.09 8.32
N ALA A 261 1.39 31.11 9.15
CA ALA A 261 1.96 31.04 10.51
C ALA A 261 1.23 30.06 11.44
N SER A 262 -0.02 29.68 11.15
CA SER A 262 -0.76 28.64 11.88
C SER A 262 -0.63 27.25 11.24
N HIS A 263 -0.05 27.14 10.04
CA HIS A 263 -0.03 25.88 9.28
C HIS A 263 0.82 24.80 9.97
N GLY A 264 2.12 25.05 10.14
CA GLY A 264 3.10 24.03 10.53
C GLY A 264 3.97 24.35 11.73
N ALA A 265 3.53 25.26 12.61
CA ALA A 265 4.25 25.65 13.81
C ALA A 265 3.30 25.81 15.01
N PRO A 266 3.81 25.65 16.25
CA PRO A 266 3.06 25.99 17.45
C PRO A 266 2.57 27.43 17.41
N LEU A 267 1.39 27.69 17.99
CA LEU A 267 0.84 29.05 18.06
C LEU A 267 1.67 29.98 18.95
N GLY A 268 2.34 29.43 19.96
CA GLY A 268 3.02 30.17 21.02
C GLY A 268 2.09 30.50 22.20
N ASP A 269 2.66 30.60 23.38
CA ASP A 269 1.88 30.71 24.64
C ASP A 269 0.98 31.95 24.67
N ASP A 270 1.48 33.11 24.20
CA ASP A 270 0.71 34.35 24.14
C ASP A 270 -0.49 34.22 23.18
N GLU A 271 -0.29 33.63 22.01
CA GLU A 271 -1.37 33.44 21.04
C GLU A 271 -2.38 32.40 21.51
N ILE A 272 -1.95 31.37 22.22
CA ILE A 272 -2.83 30.37 22.84
C ILE A 272 -3.72 31.00 23.90
N ALA A 273 -3.17 31.89 24.71
CA ALA A 273 -3.98 32.61 25.70
C ALA A 273 -5.07 33.45 25.03
N LEU A 274 -4.71 34.21 23.98
CA LEU A 274 -5.67 34.99 23.19
C LEU A 274 -6.71 34.10 22.49
N THR A 275 -6.27 32.94 21.98
CA THR A 275 -7.16 31.97 21.32
C THR A 275 -8.17 31.39 22.31
N ARG A 276 -7.75 31.03 23.54
CA ARG A 276 -8.67 30.56 24.58
C ARG A 276 -9.71 31.61 24.92
N ASP A 277 -9.31 32.87 25.08
CA ASP A 277 -10.23 33.99 25.34
C ASP A 277 -11.22 34.17 24.19
N ALA A 278 -10.76 34.14 22.92
CA ALA A 278 -11.62 34.26 21.75
C ALA A 278 -12.62 33.10 21.64
N LEU A 279 -12.22 31.88 21.99
CA LEU A 279 -13.09 30.70 22.04
C LEU A 279 -13.95 30.64 23.32
N SER A 280 -13.82 31.59 24.23
CA SER A 280 -14.46 31.58 25.57
C SER A 280 -14.13 30.33 26.38
N TRP A 281 -12.90 29.79 26.23
CA TRP A 281 -12.43 28.56 26.85
C TRP A 281 -11.60 28.84 28.09
N LYS A 282 -12.15 28.52 29.29
CA LYS A 282 -11.56 28.91 30.59
C LYS A 282 -10.75 27.82 31.28
N HIS A 283 -10.73 26.60 30.70
CA HIS A 283 -10.03 25.47 31.29
C HIS A 283 -8.51 25.51 31.02
N ALA A 284 -7.76 24.88 31.89
CA ALA A 284 -6.33 24.69 31.70
C ALA A 284 -6.04 23.76 30.49
N PRO A 285 -4.79 23.71 30.00
CA PRO A 285 -4.44 22.81 28.91
C PRO A 285 -4.83 21.35 29.18
N PHE A 286 -5.47 20.72 28.20
CA PHE A 286 -5.98 19.34 28.23
C PHE A 286 -7.13 19.09 29.22
N GLU A 287 -7.74 20.14 29.80
CA GLU A 287 -8.92 20.02 30.64
C GLU A 287 -10.19 20.34 29.87
N LEU A 288 -11.18 19.45 29.95
CA LEU A 288 -12.51 19.56 29.35
C LEU A 288 -13.59 19.32 30.40
N ASP A 289 -14.78 19.92 30.20
CA ASP A 289 -15.97 19.64 31.04
C ASP A 289 -16.46 18.20 30.80
N ASP A 290 -17.00 17.54 31.82
CA ASP A 290 -17.61 16.22 31.73
C ASP A 290 -18.74 16.18 30.67
N GLU A 291 -19.53 17.26 30.57
CA GLU A 291 -20.60 17.37 29.55
C GLU A 291 -20.10 17.28 28.10
N ILE A 292 -18.84 17.67 27.84
CA ILE A 292 -18.20 17.52 26.53
C ILE A 292 -17.93 16.04 26.25
N TYR A 293 -17.33 15.34 27.22
CA TYR A 293 -17.09 13.90 27.11
C TYR A 293 -18.39 13.11 26.94
N GLU A 294 -19.44 13.44 27.74
CA GLU A 294 -20.75 12.81 27.62
C GLU A 294 -21.37 13.02 26.22
N ALA A 295 -21.22 14.22 25.65
CA ALA A 295 -21.76 14.54 24.32
C ALA A 295 -20.97 13.88 23.17
N TRP A 296 -19.68 13.62 23.36
CA TRP A 296 -18.81 12.98 22.36
C TRP A 296 -18.77 11.46 22.46
N ASP A 297 -19.06 10.85 23.62
CA ASP A 297 -18.94 9.41 23.82
C ASP A 297 -19.81 8.62 22.84
N ALA A 298 -19.15 7.93 21.90
CA ALA A 298 -19.81 7.14 20.87
C ALA A 298 -19.97 5.66 21.24
N LYS A 299 -19.48 5.21 22.40
CA LYS A 299 -19.46 3.78 22.76
C LYS A 299 -20.86 3.15 22.76
N ALA A 300 -21.80 3.77 23.46
CA ALA A 300 -23.17 3.22 23.54
C ALA A 300 -23.87 3.22 22.17
N LYS A 301 -23.69 4.25 21.35
CA LYS A 301 -24.22 4.34 19.98
C LYS A 301 -23.58 3.26 19.10
N GLY A 302 -22.27 3.12 19.17
CA GLY A 302 -21.50 2.13 18.40
C GLY A 302 -21.88 0.70 18.76
N ASP A 303 -22.00 0.38 20.04
CA ASP A 303 -22.45 -0.93 20.51
C ASP A 303 -23.84 -1.31 19.98
N VAL A 304 -24.77 -0.35 19.93
CA VAL A 304 -26.12 -0.59 19.37
C VAL A 304 -26.02 -0.82 17.86
N GLN A 305 -25.25 -0.03 17.14
CA GLN A 305 -25.06 -0.19 15.69
C GLN A 305 -24.46 -1.56 15.35
N GLN A 306 -23.43 -1.97 16.07
CA GLN A 306 -22.76 -3.25 15.84
C GLN A 306 -23.69 -4.41 16.21
N LYS A 307 -24.39 -4.38 17.35
CA LYS A 307 -25.36 -5.44 17.72
C LYS A 307 -26.48 -5.61 16.70
N ASN A 308 -26.94 -4.52 16.07
CA ASN A 308 -27.94 -4.61 15.01
C ASN A 308 -27.34 -5.31 13.78
N TRP A 309 -26.11 -4.99 13.41
CA TRP A 309 -25.40 -5.66 12.32
C TRP A 309 -25.13 -7.14 12.66
N ASP A 310 -24.69 -7.46 13.88
CA ASP A 310 -24.45 -8.84 14.35
C ASP A 310 -25.73 -9.69 14.22
N ALA A 311 -26.88 -9.11 14.59
CA ALA A 311 -28.17 -9.79 14.48
C ALA A 311 -28.58 -10.06 13.02
N ASP A 312 -28.34 -9.11 12.10
CA ASP A 312 -28.57 -9.32 10.66
C ASP A 312 -27.57 -10.34 10.09
N PHE A 313 -26.30 -10.26 10.49
CA PHE A 313 -25.29 -11.23 10.07
C PHE A 313 -25.58 -12.65 10.58
N ASP A 314 -26.12 -12.81 11.81
CA ASP A 314 -26.57 -14.11 12.32
C ASP A 314 -27.76 -14.66 11.54
N ALA A 315 -28.67 -13.81 11.08
CA ALA A 315 -29.77 -14.20 10.19
C ALA A 315 -29.24 -14.59 8.79
N TYR A 316 -28.32 -13.80 8.24
CA TYR A 316 -27.62 -14.09 6.99
C TYR A 316 -26.87 -15.44 7.05
N LYS A 317 -26.14 -15.71 8.13
CA LYS A 317 -25.42 -16.96 8.36
C LYS A 317 -26.33 -18.17 8.36
N LYS A 318 -27.58 -18.03 8.84
CA LYS A 318 -28.58 -19.10 8.79
C LYS A 318 -29.14 -19.31 7.38
N ALA A 319 -29.34 -18.20 6.63
CA ALA A 319 -29.89 -18.25 5.27
C ALA A 319 -28.85 -18.65 4.21
N TYR A 320 -27.61 -18.20 4.38
CA TYR A 320 -26.50 -18.35 3.43
C TYR A 320 -25.20 -18.79 4.12
N PRO A 321 -25.15 -19.99 4.73
CA PRO A 321 -24.02 -20.40 5.59
C PRO A 321 -22.67 -20.44 4.87
N GLU A 322 -22.64 -20.85 3.61
CA GLU A 322 -21.40 -20.91 2.82
C GLU A 322 -20.87 -19.51 2.49
N LEU A 323 -21.75 -18.58 2.10
CA LEU A 323 -21.36 -17.20 1.81
C LEU A 323 -20.90 -16.48 3.07
N ALA A 324 -21.57 -16.70 4.21
CA ALA A 324 -21.16 -16.12 5.47
C ALA A 324 -19.78 -16.63 5.93
N ALA A 325 -19.53 -17.93 5.79
CA ALA A 325 -18.23 -18.51 6.11
C ALA A 325 -17.12 -17.97 5.19
N GLU A 326 -17.41 -17.87 3.90
CA GLU A 326 -16.46 -17.32 2.92
C GLU A 326 -16.17 -15.84 3.17
N LEU A 327 -17.18 -15.01 3.46
CA LEU A 327 -16.98 -13.60 3.79
C LEU A 327 -16.08 -13.45 5.02
N LEU A 328 -16.35 -14.17 6.10
CA LEU A 328 -15.53 -14.12 7.32
C LEU A 328 -14.10 -14.58 7.06
N ARG A 329 -13.93 -15.69 6.32
CA ARG A 329 -12.59 -16.18 5.94
C ARG A 329 -11.77 -15.08 5.26
N ARG A 330 -12.37 -14.40 4.27
CA ARG A 330 -11.71 -13.34 3.53
C ARG A 330 -11.41 -12.11 4.38
N LEU A 331 -12.39 -11.68 5.19
CA LEU A 331 -12.21 -10.51 6.08
C LEU A 331 -11.15 -10.76 7.16
N ASN A 332 -11.00 -12.00 7.62
CA ASN A 332 -9.93 -12.41 8.53
C ASN A 332 -8.56 -12.51 7.83
N GLY A 333 -8.51 -12.54 6.49
CA GLY A 333 -7.29 -12.76 5.72
C GLY A 333 -6.84 -14.21 5.63
N ASP A 334 -7.69 -15.17 6.09
CA ASP A 334 -7.40 -16.59 6.08
C ASP A 334 -7.40 -17.15 4.65
N LEU A 335 -6.47 -18.03 4.32
CA LEU A 335 -6.47 -18.80 3.07
C LEU A 335 -7.38 -20.04 3.18
N PRO A 336 -7.89 -20.60 2.05
CA PRO A 336 -8.62 -21.87 2.06
C PRO A 336 -7.80 -22.99 2.70
N ALA A 337 -8.46 -23.88 3.44
CA ALA A 337 -7.81 -24.93 4.22
C ALA A 337 -6.93 -25.89 3.39
N ASP A 338 -7.25 -26.05 2.11
CA ASP A 338 -6.53 -26.91 1.16
C ASP A 338 -5.56 -26.13 0.25
N PHE A 339 -5.43 -24.81 0.46
CA PHE A 339 -4.56 -23.96 -0.38
C PHE A 339 -3.11 -24.45 -0.41
N ASP A 340 -2.51 -24.75 0.75
CA ASP A 340 -1.12 -25.19 0.82
C ASP A 340 -0.86 -26.47 0.02
N SER A 341 -1.77 -27.44 0.10
CA SER A 341 -1.63 -28.70 -0.62
C SER A 341 -1.77 -28.53 -2.14
N GLN A 342 -2.72 -27.70 -2.58
CA GLN A 342 -2.93 -27.41 -4.00
C GLN A 342 -1.80 -26.56 -4.57
N ALA A 343 -1.32 -25.57 -3.82
CA ALA A 343 -0.17 -24.76 -4.20
C ALA A 343 1.11 -25.58 -4.35
N GLN A 344 1.38 -26.48 -3.38
CA GLN A 344 2.52 -27.39 -3.46
C GLN A 344 2.43 -28.34 -4.65
N ALA A 345 1.25 -28.90 -4.93
CA ALA A 345 1.03 -29.75 -6.11
C ALA A 345 1.29 -28.97 -7.40
N TYR A 346 0.86 -27.71 -7.48
CA TYR A 346 1.14 -26.86 -8.64
C TYR A 346 2.64 -26.60 -8.83
N ILE A 347 3.38 -26.28 -7.77
CA ILE A 347 4.84 -26.07 -7.83
C ILE A 347 5.53 -27.34 -8.36
N GLN A 348 5.18 -28.51 -7.82
CA GLN A 348 5.74 -29.78 -8.30
C GLN A 348 5.40 -30.06 -9.76
N GLN A 349 4.17 -29.80 -10.17
CA GLN A 349 3.75 -29.93 -11.57
C GLN A 349 4.60 -29.07 -12.51
N THR A 350 4.92 -27.82 -12.12
CA THR A 350 5.78 -26.95 -12.97
C THR A 350 7.18 -27.51 -13.12
N GLN A 351 7.74 -28.13 -12.09
CA GLN A 351 9.05 -28.78 -12.14
C GLN A 351 9.02 -30.04 -13.03
N GLU A 352 7.97 -30.84 -12.94
CA GLU A 352 7.82 -32.06 -13.75
C GLU A 352 7.58 -31.78 -15.23
N VAL A 353 6.76 -30.77 -15.54
CA VAL A 353 6.46 -30.38 -16.93
C VAL A 353 7.69 -29.77 -17.60
N GLY A 354 8.43 -28.96 -16.90
CA GLY A 354 9.63 -28.29 -17.42
C GLY A 354 9.35 -27.40 -18.62
N GLY A 355 10.39 -27.18 -19.42
CA GLY A 355 10.35 -26.45 -20.70
C GLY A 355 10.61 -24.94 -20.52
N ASP A 356 11.20 -24.38 -21.59
CA ASP A 356 11.59 -22.96 -21.62
C ASP A 356 10.39 -22.06 -21.78
N VAL A 357 10.32 -21.03 -20.95
CA VAL A 357 9.19 -20.09 -20.94
C VAL A 357 9.62 -18.70 -20.47
N ALA A 358 9.03 -17.64 -21.02
CA ALA A 358 9.16 -16.31 -20.47
C ALA A 358 8.55 -16.27 -19.05
N SER A 359 9.28 -15.76 -18.05
CA SER A 359 8.78 -15.82 -16.67
C SER A 359 7.48 -15.01 -16.47
N ARG A 360 7.22 -13.93 -17.27
CA ARG A 360 5.90 -13.29 -17.31
C ARG A 360 4.78 -14.24 -17.76
N LYS A 361 5.06 -15.20 -18.65
CA LYS A 361 4.09 -16.21 -19.06
C LYS A 361 3.91 -17.28 -17.97
N ALA A 362 4.99 -17.65 -17.29
CA ALA A 362 4.91 -18.49 -16.09
C ALA A 362 4.07 -17.85 -15.00
N SER A 363 4.22 -16.52 -14.80
CA SER A 363 3.36 -15.72 -13.92
C SER A 363 1.88 -15.80 -14.32
N GLN A 364 1.55 -15.63 -15.61
CA GLN A 364 0.16 -15.79 -16.07
C GLN A 364 -0.39 -17.20 -15.81
N ASN A 365 0.45 -18.22 -16.00
CA ASN A 365 0.06 -19.60 -15.70
C ASN A 365 -0.22 -19.80 -14.21
N ALA A 366 0.58 -19.16 -13.33
CA ALA A 366 0.35 -19.16 -11.89
C ALA A 366 -0.99 -18.47 -11.53
N ILE A 367 -1.25 -17.29 -12.09
CA ILE A 367 -2.54 -16.60 -11.88
C ILE A 367 -3.72 -17.48 -12.34
N ASN A 368 -3.62 -18.09 -13.52
CA ASN A 368 -4.67 -18.98 -14.03
C ASN A 368 -4.95 -20.20 -13.13
N THR A 369 -3.94 -20.67 -12.41
CA THR A 369 -4.06 -21.83 -11.52
C THR A 369 -4.52 -21.44 -10.11
N LEU A 370 -4.00 -20.33 -9.59
CA LEU A 370 -4.24 -19.92 -8.19
C LEU A 370 -5.54 -19.12 -8.03
N GLN A 371 -5.94 -18.30 -9.02
CA GLN A 371 -7.14 -17.48 -8.93
C GLN A 371 -8.43 -18.30 -8.71
N PRO A 372 -8.65 -19.45 -9.35
CA PRO A 372 -9.83 -20.26 -9.06
C PRO A 372 -9.88 -20.79 -7.62
N LEU A 373 -8.75 -20.90 -6.95
CA LEU A 373 -8.64 -21.29 -5.53
C LEU A 373 -8.88 -20.11 -4.59
N LEU A 374 -8.65 -18.90 -5.07
CA LEU A 374 -8.65 -17.64 -4.30
C LEU A 374 -9.50 -16.59 -5.01
N PRO A 375 -10.85 -16.67 -4.89
CA PRO A 375 -11.74 -15.68 -5.49
C PRO A 375 -11.48 -14.24 -5.01
N GLU A 376 -10.82 -14.08 -3.88
CA GLU A 376 -10.35 -12.78 -3.33
C GLU A 376 -9.10 -12.22 -4.00
N LEU A 377 -8.45 -12.97 -4.89
CA LEU A 377 -7.30 -12.46 -5.64
C LEU A 377 -7.80 -11.44 -6.69
N LEU A 378 -7.67 -10.16 -6.37
CA LEU A 378 -8.16 -9.05 -7.19
C LEU A 378 -7.02 -8.44 -8.00
N GLY A 379 -7.05 -8.64 -9.32
CA GLY A 379 -5.97 -8.23 -10.22
C GLY A 379 -6.15 -6.86 -10.84
N GLY A 380 -5.05 -6.33 -11.40
CA GLY A 380 -5.09 -5.12 -12.20
C GLY A 380 -3.78 -4.79 -12.89
N SER A 381 -3.83 -3.87 -13.85
CA SER A 381 -2.65 -3.40 -14.58
C SER A 381 -2.83 -1.94 -15.01
N ALA A 382 -1.72 -1.20 -15.04
CA ALA A 382 -1.67 0.17 -15.56
C ALA A 382 -1.58 0.17 -17.10
N ASP A 383 -2.70 -0.18 -17.74
CA ASP A 383 -2.88 -0.24 -19.22
C ASP A 383 -1.91 -1.20 -19.95
N LEU A 384 -1.32 -2.15 -19.23
CA LEU A 384 -0.34 -3.10 -19.74
C LEU A 384 -0.76 -4.57 -19.57
N ALA A 385 -2.07 -4.84 -19.40
CA ALA A 385 -2.57 -6.20 -19.12
C ALA A 385 -2.11 -7.25 -20.13
N GLY A 386 -2.07 -6.90 -21.40
CA GLY A 386 -1.59 -7.77 -22.49
C GLY A 386 -0.07 -7.97 -22.49
N SER A 387 0.70 -6.94 -22.13
CA SER A 387 2.17 -7.00 -22.09
C SER A 387 2.68 -7.66 -20.81
N ASN A 388 2.05 -7.36 -19.67
CA ASN A 388 2.38 -7.97 -18.39
C ASN A 388 1.85 -9.40 -18.25
N LEU A 389 0.92 -9.81 -19.12
CA LEU A 389 0.24 -11.11 -19.07
C LEU A 389 -0.48 -11.32 -17.73
N THR A 390 -1.24 -10.33 -17.29
CA THR A 390 -1.96 -10.35 -16.00
C THR A 390 -3.44 -10.71 -16.12
N LEU A 391 -3.98 -10.70 -17.35
CA LEU A 391 -5.31 -11.25 -17.60
C LEU A 391 -5.29 -12.77 -17.52
N PHE A 392 -6.25 -13.34 -16.84
CA PHE A 392 -6.43 -14.78 -16.68
C PHE A 392 -7.79 -15.22 -17.25
N LYS A 393 -7.95 -16.53 -17.42
CA LYS A 393 -9.23 -17.10 -17.88
C LYS A 393 -10.33 -16.87 -16.84
N GLY A 394 -11.34 -16.11 -17.22
CA GLY A 394 -12.41 -15.72 -16.31
C GLY A 394 -12.20 -14.35 -15.66
N ALA A 395 -11.19 -13.57 -16.07
CA ALA A 395 -11.04 -12.18 -15.66
C ALA A 395 -12.27 -11.36 -16.07
N LYS A 396 -12.84 -10.62 -15.09
CA LYS A 396 -14.07 -9.84 -15.22
C LYS A 396 -13.81 -8.46 -14.63
N GLY A 397 -13.90 -7.44 -15.46
CA GLY A 397 -13.63 -6.05 -15.02
C GLY A 397 -14.73 -5.51 -14.10
N ILE A 398 -14.32 -4.88 -13.00
CA ILE A 398 -15.25 -4.30 -12.01
C ILE A 398 -16.01 -3.08 -12.56
N GLU A 399 -15.54 -2.46 -13.64
CA GLU A 399 -16.19 -1.33 -14.29
C GLU A 399 -17.49 -1.72 -15.03
N LYS A 400 -17.63 -3.02 -15.37
CA LYS A 400 -18.83 -3.59 -16.02
C LYS A 400 -19.69 -4.33 -15.03
N ASP A 401 -19.05 -5.07 -14.15
CA ASP A 401 -19.69 -5.95 -13.18
C ASP A 401 -19.09 -5.71 -11.80
N ALA A 402 -19.84 -5.14 -10.89
CA ALA A 402 -19.35 -4.78 -9.56
C ALA A 402 -18.78 -5.98 -8.76
N ASP A 403 -19.22 -7.22 -9.05
CA ASP A 403 -18.71 -8.48 -8.47
C ASP A 403 -17.45 -9.02 -9.19
N GLY A 404 -16.82 -8.22 -10.08
CA GLY A 404 -15.65 -8.60 -10.85
C GLY A 404 -14.40 -8.89 -10.02
N ASN A 405 -13.36 -9.32 -10.72
CA ASN A 405 -12.07 -9.75 -10.11
C ASN A 405 -10.85 -9.13 -10.79
N TYR A 406 -11.05 -8.11 -11.64
CA TYR A 406 -9.99 -7.39 -12.32
C TYR A 406 -10.29 -5.89 -12.43
N ILE A 407 -9.27 -5.05 -12.25
CA ILE A 407 -9.37 -3.59 -12.33
C ILE A 407 -8.53 -3.09 -13.51
N TYR A 408 -9.17 -2.42 -14.45
CA TYR A 408 -8.48 -1.70 -15.52
C TYR A 408 -8.14 -0.28 -15.03
N TYR A 409 -6.93 -0.13 -14.51
CA TYR A 409 -6.51 1.15 -13.91
C TYR A 409 -6.25 2.26 -14.95
N GLY A 410 -5.98 1.90 -16.23
CA GLY A 410 -5.40 2.81 -17.20
C GLY A 410 -3.96 3.20 -16.82
N VAL A 411 -3.37 4.19 -17.47
CA VAL A 411 -2.00 4.65 -17.20
C VAL A 411 -1.98 5.48 -15.91
N ARG A 412 -1.94 4.80 -14.77
CA ARG A 412 -2.03 5.38 -13.40
C ARG A 412 -1.23 4.56 -12.40
N GLU A 413 0.07 4.42 -12.59
CA GLU A 413 0.92 3.54 -11.78
C GLU A 413 0.90 3.91 -10.29
N PHE A 414 0.96 5.21 -9.99
CA PHE A 414 0.95 5.70 -8.61
C PHE A 414 -0.42 5.49 -7.96
N GLY A 415 -1.48 5.92 -8.63
CA GLY A 415 -2.86 5.72 -8.17
C GLY A 415 -3.20 4.24 -8.00
N MET A 416 -2.84 3.39 -8.98
CA MET A 416 -3.04 1.95 -8.94
C MET A 416 -2.42 1.33 -7.68
N THR A 417 -1.16 1.64 -7.42
CA THR A 417 -0.43 1.07 -6.29
C THR A 417 -0.99 1.54 -4.95
N ALA A 418 -1.31 2.82 -4.82
CA ALA A 418 -1.90 3.36 -3.59
C ALA A 418 -3.36 2.87 -3.38
N ILE A 419 -4.15 2.70 -4.44
CA ILE A 419 -5.48 2.06 -4.37
C ILE A 419 -5.34 0.61 -3.89
N ALA A 420 -4.36 -0.15 -4.39
CA ALA A 420 -4.11 -1.52 -3.93
C ALA A 420 -3.76 -1.58 -2.44
N ASN A 421 -2.98 -0.62 -1.93
CA ASN A 421 -2.75 -0.48 -0.50
C ASN A 421 -4.08 -0.30 0.26
N GLY A 422 -4.99 0.54 -0.25
CA GLY A 422 -6.32 0.74 0.34
C GLY A 422 -7.17 -0.53 0.31
N ILE A 423 -7.17 -1.27 -0.78
CA ILE A 423 -7.90 -2.55 -0.90
C ILE A 423 -7.37 -3.58 0.11
N ALA A 424 -6.05 -3.68 0.25
CA ALA A 424 -5.44 -4.58 1.24
C ALA A 424 -5.78 -4.18 2.69
N LEU A 425 -5.74 -2.87 3.00
CA LEU A 425 -6.11 -2.32 4.30
C LEU A 425 -7.59 -2.55 4.66
N HIS A 426 -8.48 -2.51 3.67
CA HIS A 426 -9.90 -2.80 3.87
C HIS A 426 -10.12 -4.24 4.32
N GLY A 427 -9.35 -5.16 3.78
CA GLY A 427 -9.55 -6.60 3.92
C GLY A 427 -10.57 -7.18 2.93
N GLY A 428 -10.64 -8.51 2.90
CA GLY A 428 -11.54 -9.24 2.00
C GLY A 428 -10.97 -9.53 0.61
N PHE A 429 -9.83 -8.91 0.24
CA PHE A 429 -9.12 -9.12 -1.02
C PHE A 429 -7.60 -9.22 -0.82
N ILE A 430 -6.96 -9.93 -1.74
CA ILE A 430 -5.52 -9.94 -1.94
C ILE A 430 -5.26 -9.24 -3.28
N PRO A 431 -4.89 -7.95 -3.30
CA PRO A 431 -4.67 -7.22 -4.54
C PRO A 431 -3.34 -7.59 -5.19
N TYR A 432 -3.35 -7.78 -6.51
CA TYR A 432 -2.13 -7.73 -7.32
C TYR A 432 -2.23 -6.66 -8.40
N VAL A 433 -1.15 -5.92 -8.61
CA VAL A 433 -1.08 -4.80 -9.53
C VAL A 433 0.16 -4.88 -10.39
N ALA A 434 0.04 -4.48 -11.66
CA ALA A 434 1.09 -4.71 -12.63
C ALA A 434 1.43 -3.50 -13.49
N THR A 435 2.73 -3.37 -13.75
CA THR A 435 3.30 -2.47 -14.76
C THR A 435 4.68 -3.03 -15.21
N PHE A 436 5.39 -2.34 -16.09
CA PHE A 436 6.80 -2.63 -16.33
C PHE A 436 7.65 -2.25 -15.12
N LEU A 437 8.75 -2.97 -14.90
CA LEU A 437 9.62 -2.70 -13.75
C LEU A 437 10.13 -1.26 -13.73
N MET A 438 10.50 -0.70 -14.89
CA MET A 438 10.93 0.68 -15.00
C MET A 438 9.84 1.66 -14.52
N PHE A 439 8.57 1.39 -14.79
CA PHE A 439 7.47 2.30 -14.43
C PHE A 439 7.04 2.19 -12.97
N MET A 440 7.61 1.26 -12.20
CA MET A 440 7.52 1.28 -10.74
C MET A 440 8.00 2.62 -10.16
N GLU A 441 8.91 3.33 -10.84
CA GLU A 441 9.40 4.65 -10.39
C GLU A 441 8.27 5.68 -10.23
N TYR A 442 7.23 5.65 -11.08
CA TYR A 442 6.04 6.48 -10.88
C TYR A 442 5.30 6.14 -9.58
N ALA A 443 5.33 4.89 -9.17
CA ALA A 443 4.61 4.37 -8.00
C ALA A 443 5.50 4.24 -6.74
N ARG A 444 6.79 4.59 -6.82
CA ARG A 444 7.81 4.28 -5.81
C ARG A 444 7.40 4.62 -4.39
N ASN A 445 6.75 5.76 -4.18
CA ASN A 445 6.32 6.18 -2.85
C ASN A 445 5.15 5.31 -2.33
N ALA A 446 4.20 4.89 -3.18
CA ALA A 446 3.10 4.00 -2.76
C ALA A 446 3.62 2.59 -2.43
N VAL A 447 4.61 2.07 -3.16
CA VAL A 447 5.30 0.81 -2.81
C VAL A 447 5.93 0.92 -1.42
N ARG A 448 6.63 2.03 -1.14
CA ARG A 448 7.21 2.31 0.18
C ARG A 448 6.14 2.36 1.27
N MET A 449 5.00 2.99 1.00
CA MET A 449 3.90 3.08 1.98
C MET A 449 3.27 1.72 2.26
N GLY A 450 3.08 0.88 1.24
CA GLY A 450 2.64 -0.50 1.42
C GLY A 450 3.59 -1.31 2.31
N ALA A 451 4.89 -1.14 2.10
CA ALA A 451 5.92 -1.79 2.91
C ALA A 451 5.98 -1.25 4.36
N LEU A 452 5.81 0.07 4.55
CA LEU A 452 5.74 0.70 5.87
C LEU A 452 4.54 0.18 6.67
N MET A 453 3.38 0.07 6.02
CA MET A 453 2.14 -0.44 6.61
C MET A 453 2.09 -1.97 6.68
N LYS A 454 3.07 -2.67 6.14
CA LYS A 454 3.15 -4.13 6.11
C LYS A 454 1.92 -4.79 5.43
N GLN A 455 1.49 -4.24 4.29
CA GLN A 455 0.31 -4.72 3.61
C GLN A 455 0.62 -5.83 2.61
N ARG A 456 -0.24 -6.86 2.53
CA ARG A 456 -0.18 -7.93 1.53
C ARG A 456 -0.66 -7.40 0.18
N VAL A 457 0.25 -6.74 -0.55
CA VAL A 457 0.05 -6.29 -1.94
C VAL A 457 1.08 -6.98 -2.82
N ILE A 458 0.65 -7.56 -3.93
CA ILE A 458 1.52 -8.24 -4.88
C ILE A 458 1.77 -7.32 -6.07
N HIS A 459 3.02 -6.87 -6.22
CA HIS A 459 3.44 -6.05 -7.34
C HIS A 459 4.02 -6.96 -8.43
N VAL A 460 3.37 -7.03 -9.58
CA VAL A 460 3.81 -7.79 -10.74
C VAL A 460 4.54 -6.86 -11.70
N TYR A 461 5.86 -6.97 -11.74
CA TYR A 461 6.69 -6.15 -12.61
C TYR A 461 7.33 -7.00 -13.70
N THR A 462 7.07 -6.65 -14.96
CA THR A 462 7.65 -7.36 -16.11
C THR A 462 8.68 -6.49 -16.83
N HIS A 463 9.37 -7.09 -17.83
CA HIS A 463 10.42 -6.39 -18.56
C HIS A 463 11.58 -6.01 -17.64
N ASP A 464 12.15 -7.06 -17.02
CA ASP A 464 13.00 -7.02 -15.82
C ASP A 464 14.41 -6.45 -16.02
N SER A 465 14.88 -6.32 -17.28
CA SER A 465 16.28 -5.97 -17.57
C SER A 465 16.48 -5.50 -19.00
N ILE A 466 17.73 -5.28 -19.41
CA ILE A 466 18.12 -5.09 -20.82
C ILE A 466 17.64 -6.22 -21.73
N GLY A 467 17.30 -7.39 -21.16
CA GLY A 467 16.73 -8.53 -21.87
C GLY A 467 15.38 -8.27 -22.54
N LEU A 468 14.72 -7.17 -22.26
CA LEU A 468 13.52 -6.75 -22.97
C LEU A 468 13.81 -6.32 -24.42
N GLY A 469 15.06 -5.85 -24.69
CA GLY A 469 15.54 -5.60 -26.05
C GLY A 469 15.32 -4.17 -26.55
N GLU A 470 14.71 -4.05 -27.70
CA GLU A 470 14.72 -2.90 -28.60
C GLU A 470 14.04 -1.64 -28.06
N ASP A 471 13.18 -1.74 -27.05
CA ASP A 471 12.50 -0.60 -26.43
C ASP A 471 13.49 0.40 -25.79
N GLY A 472 14.70 -0.07 -25.48
CA GLY A 472 15.84 0.76 -25.11
C GLY A 472 15.82 1.29 -23.68
N PRO A 473 16.72 2.25 -23.34
CA PRO A 473 17.02 2.64 -21.97
C PRO A 473 15.85 3.28 -21.21
N THR A 474 14.84 3.81 -21.89
CA THR A 474 13.64 4.37 -21.22
C THR A 474 12.74 3.29 -20.62
N HIS A 475 12.92 2.03 -21.00
CA HIS A 475 12.14 0.88 -20.56
C HIS A 475 12.99 -0.18 -19.85
N GLN A 476 14.31 -0.11 -19.99
CA GLN A 476 15.26 -1.05 -19.41
C GLN A 476 15.62 -0.64 -17.98
N PRO A 477 15.17 -1.38 -16.94
CA PRO A 477 15.54 -1.08 -15.57
C PRO A 477 17.02 -1.44 -15.32
N VAL A 478 17.67 -0.66 -14.47
CA VAL A 478 19.06 -0.88 -14.01
C VAL A 478 19.09 -0.81 -12.46
N GLU A 479 18.72 0.33 -11.89
CA GLU A 479 18.77 0.59 -10.44
C GLU A 479 17.51 0.14 -9.68
N GLN A 480 16.43 -0.19 -10.36
CA GLN A 480 15.12 -0.48 -9.76
C GLN A 480 15.16 -1.68 -8.82
N LEU A 481 15.87 -2.75 -9.20
CA LEU A 481 16.03 -3.93 -8.34
C LEU A 481 16.75 -3.60 -7.03
N THR A 482 17.81 -2.80 -7.09
CA THR A 482 18.52 -2.33 -5.89
C THR A 482 17.59 -1.50 -5.01
N SER A 483 16.84 -0.58 -5.60
CA SER A 483 15.86 0.26 -4.91
C SER A 483 14.77 -0.57 -4.19
N LEU A 484 14.23 -1.60 -4.85
CA LEU A 484 13.25 -2.50 -4.24
C LEU A 484 13.85 -3.30 -3.08
N ARG A 485 15.00 -3.96 -3.29
CA ARG A 485 15.69 -4.79 -2.29
C ARG A 485 16.19 -4.02 -1.05
N THR A 486 16.38 -2.70 -1.17
CA THR A 486 16.75 -1.83 -0.03
C THR A 486 15.56 -1.24 0.70
N THR A 487 14.33 -1.50 0.25
CA THR A 487 13.10 -1.08 0.91
C THR A 487 12.77 -2.03 2.06
N PRO A 488 12.75 -1.54 3.34
CA PRO A 488 12.41 -2.40 4.47
C PRO A 488 11.03 -3.05 4.31
N ASN A 489 10.88 -4.28 4.78
CA ASN A 489 9.65 -5.07 4.72
C ASN A 489 9.15 -5.47 3.33
N LEU A 490 9.82 -5.11 2.24
CA LEU A 490 9.47 -5.56 0.89
C LEU A 490 10.21 -6.86 0.56
N ARG A 491 9.53 -7.80 -0.10
CA ARG A 491 10.11 -9.05 -0.63
C ARG A 491 10.24 -8.92 -2.15
N THR A 492 11.46 -9.03 -2.67
CA THR A 492 11.74 -8.87 -4.11
C THR A 492 12.12 -10.22 -4.70
N TRP A 493 11.18 -10.84 -5.41
CA TRP A 493 11.35 -12.12 -6.07
C TRP A 493 11.72 -11.92 -7.54
N ARG A 494 12.80 -12.50 -8.00
CA ARG A 494 13.21 -12.52 -9.41
C ARG A 494 13.46 -13.97 -9.85
N PRO A 495 12.41 -14.69 -10.23
CA PRO A 495 12.47 -16.11 -10.56
C PRO A 495 13.14 -16.39 -11.92
N CYS A 496 13.85 -17.50 -12.01
CA CYS A 496 14.59 -17.91 -13.21
C CYS A 496 13.80 -18.81 -14.17
N ASP A 497 12.67 -19.38 -13.75
CA ASP A 497 11.85 -20.30 -14.57
C ASP A 497 10.41 -20.42 -14.02
N ALA A 498 9.65 -21.37 -14.58
CA ALA A 498 8.26 -21.61 -14.17
C ALA A 498 8.13 -22.07 -12.72
N THR A 499 9.05 -22.88 -12.22
CA THR A 499 8.99 -23.43 -10.87
C THR A 499 9.26 -22.37 -9.80
N GLU A 500 10.31 -21.56 -9.99
CA GLU A 500 10.55 -20.42 -9.11
C GLU A 500 9.42 -19.38 -9.21
N SER A 501 8.85 -19.16 -10.42
CA SER A 501 7.71 -18.25 -10.60
C SER A 501 6.47 -18.71 -9.83
N ALA A 502 6.15 -20.01 -9.87
CA ALA A 502 5.06 -20.59 -9.10
C ALA A 502 5.29 -20.43 -7.58
N SER A 503 6.51 -20.74 -7.13
CA SER A 503 6.91 -20.58 -5.72
C SER A 503 6.81 -19.12 -5.26
N ALA A 504 7.28 -18.16 -6.07
CA ALA A 504 7.21 -16.74 -5.78
C ALA A 504 5.76 -16.24 -5.61
N TRP A 505 4.83 -16.68 -6.47
CA TRP A 505 3.42 -16.37 -6.35
C TRP A 505 2.80 -16.93 -5.07
N VAL A 506 3.10 -18.20 -4.76
CA VAL A 506 2.58 -18.85 -3.54
C VAL A 506 3.10 -18.14 -2.28
N GLU A 507 4.39 -17.84 -2.23
CA GLU A 507 4.97 -17.12 -1.09
C GLU A 507 4.44 -15.68 -0.97
N ALA A 508 4.21 -14.97 -2.08
CA ALA A 508 3.60 -13.65 -2.07
C ALA A 508 2.16 -13.66 -1.54
N ILE A 509 1.36 -14.66 -1.89
CA ILE A 509 0.00 -14.86 -1.38
C ILE A 509 0.03 -15.16 0.13
N LYS A 510 0.97 -15.95 0.60
CA LYS A 510 1.12 -16.33 2.02
C LYS A 510 1.73 -15.23 2.88
N SER A 511 2.31 -14.20 2.27
CA SER A 511 3.02 -13.10 2.97
C SER A 511 2.04 -12.08 3.55
N GLU A 512 1.48 -12.36 4.72
CA GLU A 512 0.45 -11.51 5.37
C GLU A 512 0.94 -10.11 5.72
N ASN A 513 2.20 -9.98 6.12
CA ASN A 513 2.75 -8.76 6.72
C ASN A 513 3.83 -8.08 5.85
N ASN A 514 3.95 -8.48 4.59
CA ASN A 514 4.93 -7.90 3.68
C ASN A 514 4.35 -7.82 2.26
N PRO A 515 4.47 -6.68 1.58
CA PRO A 515 4.24 -6.67 0.13
C PRO A 515 5.34 -7.45 -0.59
N SER A 516 5.01 -7.98 -1.74
CA SER A 516 5.94 -8.73 -2.59
C SER A 516 6.03 -8.10 -3.97
N ALA A 517 7.24 -7.86 -4.47
CA ALA A 517 7.51 -7.49 -5.85
C ALA A 517 7.97 -8.74 -6.61
N LEU A 518 7.19 -9.17 -7.58
CA LEU A 518 7.47 -10.33 -8.44
C LEU A 518 7.98 -9.82 -9.79
N ILE A 519 9.23 -10.10 -10.10
CA ILE A 519 9.97 -9.52 -11.22
C ILE A 519 10.13 -10.57 -12.33
N PHE A 520 9.59 -10.28 -13.51
CA PHE A 520 9.49 -11.25 -14.61
C PHE A 520 10.11 -10.76 -15.90
N SER A 521 10.74 -11.68 -16.63
CA SER A 521 11.34 -11.44 -17.94
C SER A 521 10.31 -11.34 -19.07
N ARG A 522 10.65 -10.60 -20.12
CA ARG A 522 9.97 -10.63 -21.41
C ARG A 522 10.42 -11.83 -22.25
N GLN A 523 11.72 -12.11 -22.25
CA GLN A 523 12.34 -13.21 -22.98
C GLN A 523 12.09 -14.57 -22.31
N SER A 524 12.17 -15.65 -23.11
CA SER A 524 12.12 -17.03 -22.62
C SER A 524 13.37 -17.36 -21.82
N LEU A 525 13.19 -18.11 -20.73
CA LEU A 525 14.26 -18.56 -19.84
C LEU A 525 14.32 -20.10 -19.84
N PRO A 526 15.52 -20.70 -19.76
CA PRO A 526 15.67 -22.14 -19.71
C PRO A 526 15.19 -22.71 -18.39
N HIS A 527 14.49 -23.83 -18.46
CA HIS A 527 14.09 -24.59 -17.26
C HIS A 527 15.32 -25.14 -16.55
N GLN A 528 15.30 -25.07 -15.21
CA GLN A 528 16.34 -25.61 -14.35
C GLN A 528 15.87 -26.93 -13.68
N ALA A 529 16.62 -28.00 -13.88
CA ALA A 529 16.35 -29.28 -13.23
C ALA A 529 16.63 -29.19 -11.72
N ARG A 530 15.69 -29.70 -10.91
CA ARG A 530 15.79 -29.70 -9.43
C ARG A 530 15.26 -31.01 -8.87
N ASP A 531 15.86 -31.48 -7.80
CA ASP A 531 15.26 -32.48 -6.94
C ASP A 531 14.21 -31.87 -5.97
N ASN A 532 13.49 -32.72 -5.26
CA ASN A 532 12.44 -32.29 -4.34
C ASN A 532 12.94 -31.38 -3.20
N GLU A 533 14.18 -31.60 -2.72
CA GLU A 533 14.78 -30.77 -1.68
C GLU A 533 15.09 -29.37 -2.23
N GLN A 534 15.63 -29.27 -3.43
CA GLN A 534 15.92 -28.02 -4.11
C GLN A 534 14.64 -27.24 -4.39
N VAL A 535 13.56 -27.90 -4.86
CA VAL A 535 12.26 -27.28 -5.05
C VAL A 535 11.73 -26.70 -3.72
N ALA A 536 11.79 -27.47 -2.64
CA ALA A 536 11.38 -26.99 -1.32
C ALA A 536 12.24 -25.82 -0.82
N ASN A 537 13.51 -25.78 -1.16
CA ASN A 537 14.45 -24.73 -0.73
C ASN A 537 14.27 -23.40 -1.49
N ILE A 538 13.51 -23.34 -2.60
CA ILE A 538 13.18 -22.09 -3.30
C ILE A 538 12.54 -21.08 -2.31
N THR A 539 11.68 -21.56 -1.43
CA THR A 539 10.99 -20.72 -0.42
C THR A 539 11.93 -20.07 0.59
N LYS A 540 13.17 -20.57 0.70
CA LYS A 540 14.21 -19.98 1.55
C LYS A 540 14.93 -18.77 0.91
N GLY A 541 14.56 -18.41 -0.31
CA GLY A 541 15.02 -17.22 -1.00
C GLY A 541 16.41 -17.30 -1.65
N GLY A 542 17.17 -18.35 -1.35
CA GLY A 542 18.46 -18.67 -1.96
C GLY A 542 18.86 -20.11 -1.64
N TYR A 543 19.31 -20.87 -2.63
CA TYR A 543 19.62 -22.29 -2.48
C TYR A 543 20.69 -22.76 -3.47
N VAL A 544 21.32 -23.89 -3.20
CA VAL A 544 22.30 -24.50 -4.09
C VAL A 544 21.57 -25.18 -5.25
N LEU A 545 21.65 -24.60 -6.45
CA LEU A 545 21.07 -25.16 -7.67
C LEU A 545 21.98 -26.23 -8.28
N ALA A 546 23.30 -25.95 -8.37
CA ALA A 546 24.28 -26.93 -8.82
C ALA A 546 25.40 -27.07 -7.79
N LYS A 547 25.63 -28.31 -7.32
CA LYS A 547 26.72 -28.63 -6.38
C LYS A 547 28.04 -28.75 -7.13
N GLU A 548 29.12 -28.42 -6.44
CA GLU A 548 30.48 -28.64 -6.90
C GLU A 548 30.77 -30.13 -7.20
N GLN A 549 31.53 -30.40 -8.25
CA GLN A 549 31.93 -31.77 -8.66
C GLN A 549 33.29 -32.20 -8.10
N SER A 550 34.04 -31.27 -7.50
CA SER A 550 35.33 -31.47 -6.85
C SER A 550 35.39 -30.62 -5.58
N GLU A 551 36.57 -30.43 -4.98
CA GLU A 551 36.72 -29.53 -3.83
C GLU A 551 36.21 -28.12 -4.18
N LEU A 552 35.33 -27.54 -3.34
CA LEU A 552 34.70 -26.24 -3.58
C LEU A 552 35.75 -25.12 -3.58
N GLN A 553 35.93 -24.48 -4.72
CA GLN A 553 36.89 -23.38 -4.92
C GLN A 553 36.19 -22.03 -5.11
N ALA A 554 35.04 -22.02 -5.80
CA ALA A 554 34.31 -20.77 -6.09
C ALA A 554 32.80 -20.96 -6.04
N ILE A 555 32.06 -19.85 -5.87
CA ILE A 555 30.60 -19.81 -5.89
C ILE A 555 30.13 -18.77 -6.90
N ILE A 556 29.22 -19.18 -7.80
CA ILE A 556 28.48 -18.28 -8.67
C ILE A 556 27.10 -18.04 -8.05
N ILE A 557 26.72 -16.79 -7.86
CA ILE A 557 25.40 -16.37 -7.36
C ILE A 557 24.66 -15.74 -8.54
N ALA A 558 23.48 -16.24 -8.87
CA ALA A 558 22.66 -15.72 -9.96
C ALA A 558 21.19 -15.61 -9.54
N THR A 559 20.43 -14.82 -10.29
CA THR A 559 18.99 -14.64 -10.07
C THR A 559 18.31 -14.35 -11.41
N GLY A 560 17.02 -14.72 -11.52
CA GLY A 560 16.23 -14.42 -12.70
C GLY A 560 16.84 -14.92 -14.00
N SER A 561 16.84 -14.07 -15.00
CA SER A 561 17.28 -14.40 -16.36
C SER A 561 18.76 -14.83 -16.47
N GLU A 562 19.60 -14.50 -15.49
CA GLU A 562 21.02 -14.81 -15.52
C GLU A 562 21.38 -16.17 -14.91
N VAL A 563 20.41 -16.90 -14.34
CA VAL A 563 20.66 -18.26 -13.79
C VAL A 563 21.05 -19.24 -14.89
N GLY A 564 20.41 -19.17 -16.09
CA GLY A 564 20.79 -19.97 -17.24
C GLY A 564 22.25 -19.77 -17.64
N LEU A 565 22.69 -18.53 -17.73
CA LEU A 565 24.06 -18.14 -18.03
C LEU A 565 25.05 -18.62 -16.95
N ALA A 566 24.68 -18.58 -15.69
CA ALA A 566 25.49 -19.11 -14.59
C ALA A 566 25.64 -20.63 -14.66
N MET A 567 24.60 -21.35 -15.10
CA MET A 567 24.66 -22.80 -15.31
C MET A 567 25.56 -23.19 -16.50
N GLU A 568 25.53 -22.45 -17.60
CA GLU A 568 26.48 -22.63 -18.71
C GLU A 568 27.92 -22.42 -18.23
N ALA A 569 28.20 -21.39 -17.45
CA ALA A 569 29.51 -21.13 -16.85
C ALA A 569 29.95 -22.27 -15.91
N TYR A 570 29.02 -22.79 -15.11
CA TYR A 570 29.25 -23.95 -14.24
C TYR A 570 29.70 -25.18 -15.05
N GLU A 571 29.03 -25.49 -16.15
CA GLU A 571 29.40 -26.63 -17.03
C GLU A 571 30.80 -26.45 -17.61
N ALA A 572 31.12 -25.27 -18.13
CA ALA A 572 32.42 -24.94 -18.69
C ALA A 572 33.56 -25.03 -17.65
N LEU A 573 33.35 -24.50 -16.45
CA LEU A 573 34.33 -24.53 -15.37
C LEU A 573 34.54 -25.95 -14.82
N SER A 574 33.45 -26.69 -14.59
CA SER A 574 33.51 -28.08 -14.12
C SER A 574 34.23 -29.01 -15.10
N ALA A 575 34.01 -28.85 -16.41
CA ALA A 575 34.71 -29.59 -17.45
C ALA A 575 36.23 -29.33 -17.41
N ASN A 576 36.67 -28.19 -16.91
CA ASN A 576 38.06 -27.83 -16.72
C ASN A 576 38.61 -28.17 -15.31
N GLY A 577 37.83 -28.90 -14.50
CA GLY A 577 38.23 -29.37 -13.17
C GLY A 577 38.12 -28.33 -12.03
N VAL A 578 37.49 -27.18 -12.27
CA VAL A 578 37.26 -26.17 -11.25
C VAL A 578 36.06 -26.59 -10.38
N GLY A 579 36.26 -26.69 -9.07
CA GLY A 579 35.19 -26.95 -8.12
C GLY A 579 34.33 -25.72 -7.91
N VAL A 580 33.23 -25.57 -8.64
CA VAL A 580 32.35 -24.42 -8.58
C VAL A 580 30.93 -24.84 -8.21
N ARG A 581 30.25 -23.99 -7.42
CA ARG A 581 28.86 -24.14 -7.01
C ARG A 581 28.02 -23.03 -7.63
N VAL A 582 26.79 -23.33 -8.05
CA VAL A 582 25.81 -22.29 -8.44
C VAL A 582 24.74 -22.17 -7.37
N VAL A 583 24.50 -20.94 -6.93
CA VAL A 583 23.42 -20.57 -6.02
C VAL A 583 22.40 -19.74 -6.81
N SER A 584 21.16 -20.24 -6.92
CA SER A 584 20.03 -19.43 -7.34
C SER A 584 19.51 -18.65 -6.15
N MET A 585 19.34 -17.33 -6.31
CA MET A 585 18.90 -16.43 -5.23
C MET A 585 17.66 -15.63 -5.66
N PRO A 586 16.49 -16.28 -5.76
CA PRO A 586 15.27 -15.64 -6.22
C PRO A 586 14.75 -14.53 -5.31
N CYS A 587 15.03 -14.56 -3.98
CA CYS A 587 14.64 -13.52 -3.02
C CYS A 587 15.71 -13.37 -1.92
N ALA A 588 16.63 -12.44 -2.12
CA ALA A 588 17.76 -12.25 -1.22
C ALA A 588 17.35 -11.79 0.19
N GLU A 589 16.24 -11.09 0.34
CA GLU A 589 15.70 -10.64 1.63
C GLU A 589 15.31 -11.83 2.51
N ILE A 590 14.64 -12.83 1.95
CA ILE A 590 14.27 -14.05 2.67
C ILE A 590 15.51 -14.89 2.99
N PHE A 591 16.48 -14.96 2.07
CA PHE A 591 17.72 -15.70 2.32
C PHE A 591 18.49 -15.16 3.52
N VAL A 592 18.59 -13.85 3.68
CA VAL A 592 19.34 -13.28 4.83
C VAL A 592 18.64 -13.48 6.17
N GLU A 593 17.34 -13.76 6.17
CA GLU A 593 16.54 -14.08 7.36
C GLU A 593 16.66 -15.55 7.79
N GLN A 594 17.21 -16.42 6.93
CA GLN A 594 17.44 -17.82 7.29
C GLN A 594 18.44 -17.93 8.44
N ASP A 595 18.39 -19.04 9.15
CA ASP A 595 19.36 -19.32 10.21
C ASP A 595 20.81 -19.35 9.70
N ALA A 596 21.76 -19.12 10.60
CA ALA A 596 23.17 -19.03 10.23
C ALA A 596 23.71 -20.33 9.63
N SER A 597 23.20 -21.49 10.05
CA SER A 597 23.63 -22.80 9.57
C SER A 597 23.21 -23.02 8.11
N TYR A 598 21.99 -22.63 7.74
CA TYR A 598 21.53 -22.71 6.36
C TYR A 598 22.32 -21.76 5.45
N ARG A 599 22.50 -20.50 5.88
CA ARG A 599 23.27 -19.52 5.11
C ARG A 599 24.72 -19.99 4.90
N GLU A 600 25.34 -20.56 5.92
CA GLU A 600 26.68 -21.11 5.83
C GLU A 600 26.75 -22.35 4.91
N ALA A 601 25.72 -23.20 4.91
CA ALA A 601 25.65 -24.34 4.00
C ALA A 601 25.54 -23.92 2.54
N VAL A 602 24.83 -22.83 2.25
CA VAL A 602 24.67 -22.29 0.88
C VAL A 602 25.87 -21.46 0.45
N LEU A 603 26.33 -20.53 1.32
CA LEU A 603 27.44 -19.59 1.07
C LEU A 603 28.51 -19.70 2.16
N PRO A 604 29.29 -20.78 2.20
CA PRO A 604 30.31 -20.98 3.23
C PRO A 604 31.31 -19.83 3.30
N ALA A 605 31.56 -19.33 4.53
CA ALA A 605 32.35 -18.11 4.77
C ALA A 605 33.83 -18.26 4.38
N ASN A 606 34.36 -19.50 4.38
CA ASN A 606 35.73 -19.79 3.97
C ASN A 606 35.94 -19.70 2.44
N ILE A 607 34.87 -19.74 1.63
CA ILE A 607 34.96 -19.57 0.17
C ILE A 607 34.75 -18.11 -0.17
N ARG A 608 35.85 -17.43 -0.48
CA ARG A 608 35.85 -15.99 -0.79
C ARG A 608 35.82 -15.71 -2.30
N ALA A 609 36.22 -16.69 -3.14
CA ALA A 609 36.05 -16.60 -4.59
C ALA A 609 34.56 -16.69 -4.95
N ARG A 610 33.90 -15.53 -4.98
CA ARG A 610 32.48 -15.43 -5.28
C ARG A 610 32.26 -14.48 -6.46
N VAL A 611 31.42 -14.90 -7.38
CA VAL A 611 30.99 -14.10 -8.54
C VAL A 611 29.48 -14.01 -8.49
N ALA A 612 28.94 -12.79 -8.56
CA ALA A 612 27.50 -12.58 -8.78
C ALA A 612 27.24 -12.13 -10.22
N VAL A 613 26.13 -12.55 -10.80
CA VAL A 613 25.70 -12.13 -12.14
C VAL A 613 24.22 -11.76 -12.14
N GLU A 614 23.94 -10.53 -12.56
CA GLU A 614 22.58 -9.99 -12.73
C GLU A 614 22.59 -8.83 -13.72
N ALA A 615 21.66 -8.81 -14.67
CA ALA A 615 21.46 -7.69 -15.58
C ALA A 615 20.75 -6.51 -14.88
N ALA A 616 21.39 -5.98 -13.83
CA ALA A 616 20.98 -4.86 -12.99
C ALA A 616 22.22 -4.19 -12.39
N HIS A 617 22.05 -3.11 -11.64
CA HIS A 617 23.17 -2.39 -11.04
C HIS A 617 23.98 -3.28 -10.08
N VAL A 618 25.30 -3.25 -10.23
CA VAL A 618 26.23 -4.18 -9.57
C VAL A 618 26.29 -4.03 -8.03
N ASP A 619 26.00 -2.87 -7.47
CA ASP A 619 26.33 -2.51 -6.09
C ASP A 619 25.64 -3.40 -5.03
N TYR A 620 24.42 -3.86 -5.28
CA TYR A 620 23.69 -4.69 -4.32
C TYR A 620 24.42 -5.99 -3.96
N TRP A 621 25.10 -6.57 -4.93
CA TRP A 621 25.70 -7.91 -4.79
C TRP A 621 26.99 -7.94 -3.99
N TYR A 622 27.66 -6.79 -3.77
CA TYR A 622 28.84 -6.72 -2.91
C TYR A 622 28.57 -7.19 -1.47
N LYS A 623 27.34 -7.12 -1.02
CA LYS A 623 26.87 -7.68 0.26
C LYS A 623 27.12 -9.19 0.37
N PHE A 624 27.09 -9.93 -0.75
CA PHE A 624 27.22 -11.38 -0.81
C PHE A 624 28.60 -11.84 -1.30
N VAL A 625 29.19 -11.10 -2.23
CA VAL A 625 30.50 -11.49 -2.80
C VAL A 625 31.66 -10.91 -1.99
N GLY A 626 31.45 -9.85 -1.23
CA GLY A 626 32.51 -9.14 -0.51
C GLY A 626 33.40 -8.31 -1.45
N LEU A 627 34.44 -7.68 -0.89
CA LEU A 627 35.36 -6.81 -1.66
C LEU A 627 36.33 -7.60 -2.56
N ASP A 628 36.57 -8.88 -2.27
CA ASP A 628 37.44 -9.76 -3.04
C ASP A 628 36.70 -10.41 -4.22
N GLY A 629 35.36 -10.49 -4.14
CA GLY A 629 34.52 -11.09 -5.18
C GLY A 629 34.29 -10.15 -6.37
N LYS A 630 33.63 -10.68 -7.39
CA LYS A 630 33.30 -9.93 -8.62
C LYS A 630 31.81 -9.92 -8.87
N VAL A 631 31.35 -8.83 -9.49
CA VAL A 631 29.95 -8.70 -9.92
C VAL A 631 29.91 -8.38 -11.40
N ILE A 632 29.16 -9.18 -12.16
CA ILE A 632 28.89 -8.96 -13.58
C ILE A 632 27.47 -8.41 -13.68
N GLY A 633 27.34 -7.20 -14.19
CA GLY A 633 26.08 -6.48 -14.28
C GLY A 633 26.23 -5.12 -14.92
N MET A 634 25.26 -4.24 -14.67
CA MET A 634 25.19 -2.91 -15.28
C MET A 634 25.84 -1.85 -14.38
N THR A 635 26.52 -0.90 -15.03
CA THR A 635 27.05 0.33 -14.40
C THR A 635 26.62 1.58 -15.17
N THR A 636 25.93 1.41 -16.28
CA THR A 636 25.38 2.45 -17.14
C THR A 636 23.96 2.08 -17.54
N TYR A 637 23.26 3.01 -18.19
CA TYR A 637 21.99 2.69 -18.82
C TYR A 637 22.20 1.74 -20.02
N GLY A 638 21.12 1.06 -20.43
CA GLY A 638 21.11 0.19 -21.60
C GLY A 638 21.07 0.94 -22.93
N GLU A 639 20.83 0.19 -24.01
CA GLU A 639 20.76 0.71 -25.38
C GLU A 639 19.61 0.04 -26.16
N SER A 640 19.21 0.64 -27.28
CA SER A 640 18.17 0.06 -28.17
C SER A 640 18.81 -0.91 -29.16
N ALA A 641 18.71 -2.21 -28.88
CA ALA A 641 19.20 -3.27 -29.73
C ALA A 641 18.53 -4.62 -29.38
N PRO A 642 18.67 -5.68 -30.21
CA PRO A 642 18.28 -7.02 -29.82
C PRO A 642 18.94 -7.44 -28.49
N ALA A 643 18.20 -8.16 -27.64
CA ALA A 643 18.69 -8.56 -26.31
C ALA A 643 20.06 -9.28 -26.37
N SER A 644 20.26 -10.18 -27.32
CA SER A 644 21.54 -10.91 -27.48
C SER A 644 22.74 -10.00 -27.72
N ASP A 645 22.54 -8.87 -28.40
CA ASP A 645 23.61 -7.92 -28.70
C ASP A 645 23.88 -7.07 -27.46
N LEU A 646 22.83 -6.68 -26.70
CA LEU A 646 22.95 -5.94 -25.45
C LEU A 646 23.73 -6.73 -24.39
N TYR A 647 23.41 -8.01 -24.20
CA TYR A 647 24.14 -8.84 -23.25
C TYR A 647 25.64 -8.95 -23.59
N LYS A 648 25.98 -9.02 -24.88
CA LYS A 648 27.39 -8.99 -25.33
C LYS A 648 28.04 -7.63 -25.12
N GLU A 649 27.36 -6.56 -25.52
CA GLU A 649 27.88 -5.18 -25.39
C GLU A 649 28.21 -4.84 -23.93
N PHE A 650 27.32 -5.20 -23.01
CA PHE A 650 27.52 -4.94 -21.58
C PHE A 650 28.32 -6.03 -20.86
N GLY A 651 28.84 -7.02 -21.57
CA GLY A 651 29.72 -8.05 -21.00
C GLY A 651 29.02 -9.00 -20.01
N ILE A 652 27.71 -9.13 -20.09
CA ILE A 652 26.94 -10.09 -19.26
C ILE A 652 26.86 -11.41 -20.05
N THR A 653 27.95 -12.16 -20.04
CA THR A 653 28.13 -13.37 -20.87
C THR A 653 28.69 -14.53 -20.05
N THR A 654 28.46 -15.74 -20.53
CA THR A 654 29.04 -16.98 -19.96
C THR A 654 30.55 -16.88 -19.83
N ASP A 655 31.23 -16.37 -20.89
CA ASP A 655 32.69 -16.21 -20.91
C ASP A 655 33.17 -15.24 -19.81
N ALA A 656 32.46 -14.13 -19.61
CA ALA A 656 32.78 -13.16 -18.55
C ALA A 656 32.67 -13.78 -17.15
N VAL A 657 31.66 -14.64 -16.90
CA VAL A 657 31.54 -15.36 -15.63
C VAL A 657 32.67 -16.35 -15.44
N VAL A 658 33.01 -17.13 -16.49
CA VAL A 658 34.14 -18.09 -16.48
C VAL A 658 35.46 -17.34 -16.20
N GLU A 659 35.72 -16.25 -16.88
CA GLU A 659 36.92 -15.43 -16.69
C GLU A 659 36.98 -14.82 -15.27
N ALA A 660 35.85 -14.33 -14.78
CA ALA A 660 35.75 -13.79 -13.41
C ALA A 660 36.10 -14.85 -12.37
N VAL A 661 35.52 -16.06 -12.46
CA VAL A 661 35.85 -17.19 -11.57
C VAL A 661 37.33 -17.55 -11.65
N ASN A 662 37.85 -17.81 -12.86
CA ASN A 662 39.26 -18.20 -13.08
C ASN A 662 40.26 -17.16 -12.53
N SER A 663 39.87 -15.90 -12.41
CA SER A 663 40.72 -14.85 -11.86
C SER A 663 40.76 -14.82 -10.32
N LEU A 664 39.89 -15.61 -9.67
CA LEU A 664 39.74 -15.66 -8.20
C LEU A 664 40.25 -16.96 -7.58
N VAL A 665 40.44 -18.03 -8.38
CA VAL A 665 40.88 -19.37 -7.98
C VAL A 665 42.30 -19.69 -8.32
#